data_0aa5cd9aba5648365417c4edb9be2669
#
_entry.id   0aa5cd9aba5648365417c4edb9be2669
#
_cell.length_a   1.000
_cell.length_b   1.000
_cell.length_c   1.000
_cell.angle_alpha   90.00
_cell.angle_beta   90.00
_cell.angle_gamma   90.00
#
_symmetry.space_group_name_H-M   'P 1'
#
loop_
_entity.id
_entity.type
_entity.pdbx_description
1 polymer ?
#
loop_
_entity_poly.entity_id
_entity_poly.type
_entity_poly.pdbx_seq_one_letter_code
_entity_poly.pdbx_strand_id
1 'polypeptide(L)'
;MSFHDKDALLFRLKEGIEETTKSVVFVVGSPAAASYGGVPGVANVGEIVELIRARYAKRGNQLAALDLRLGSSDNRYQTAFEFVAGREGQDTANLIVKRAVAQALTNPANGSWADRIGDLSPEELNTLDHDGNVWNIPPAIDAIGALIARYPARFGKLVITSNFDPLIEVSVRKNGGNVWRTDLATDGSLSQSKAGGCQVAHIHGYWHSTDTLHDKNQLLVDRPNLANSLLTVLKDSIVVVTAYGGWPDIFTAAIRGVVANSNLMPDIIWTFYDREPQISEYLAQTLEPGLARNRITAYSGIDCQTFFPELLTAWDAGHNQDEVPQDERSPTGAVATTPSRPKLFKLTDLECDRPPNVEVWVGRDAELRALETSRARVAIICGLGGEGKSVLASRYVRRLDDIEGGFRQWDWRDCKEQSDRIRTQVVEVIVRFSSGGITSDDLAAASDTELVEVFISHVADAGAILVFDNVDSYVDLENSVFTGLLDTLVQAMAATASTSRLLLTCRPDVQYTSTSIITLNLHGISEEEAIELFANRNPGQTIPEEDVREAWASTNGHAFWLDLLAVQVNKVPGTTLRKQLSEMERGNDNVPDVLSSIWGCLADREKTLLRLMAEALRPETEKTIERFATSQLGYNKFNRAFKSLRALNLIVVKQTENAPDLFDLHPLVRQFVRKRFSPTQRAGFIKVVLNGYQAIIGTFSAVLGVHMPFAMLNRYSQKVELEVSAGLFEKAFDTLSDAEDALIGGGHTQEYVRVARVLFEAIDWETAPAKYKQFDKTVGVMVSTLDQLGEASSADEMLRNYEATIPQKTARYIHYCDVKAFSHWQRGGFDQAVEWASRGVRLKEETNVDTNFDCEHTLALSQRDVGEPALALDLFLKGSSLDELLNGESDYGFEGAVYGNVGRCLQKMGRGEDALKCFKKSFRGLEQDSSLHSRSNRAYARKWIAEVLAKEGDKAGSQAFYLDAIKILGSGAPLRVKELASELSALNDRDAQVMSDSQAARIVTQWAQS
;
A
#
# COMPACT_ATOMS: atom_id res chain seq x y z
N MET A 1 -18.71 25.45 22.78
CA MET A 1 -19.03 24.58 21.64
C MET A 1 -20.49 24.88 21.26
N SER A 2 -20.79 25.15 19.98
CA SER A 2 -22.18 25.31 19.50
C SER A 2 -22.65 23.96 18.94
N PHE A 3 -23.91 23.61 19.27
CA PHE A 3 -24.54 22.38 18.79
C PHE A 3 -25.69 22.71 17.84
N HIS A 4 -25.83 21.89 16.81
CA HIS A 4 -26.99 21.88 15.94
C HIS A 4 -27.99 20.82 16.37
N ASP A 5 -29.23 20.95 15.97
CA ASP A 5 -30.32 20.05 16.32
C ASP A 5 -30.49 18.86 15.33
N LYS A 6 -31.46 18.01 15.60
CA LYS A 6 -31.80 16.84 14.81
C LYS A 6 -32.24 17.18 13.39
N ASP A 7 -33.05 18.26 13.25
CA ASP A 7 -33.59 18.64 11.94
C ASP A 7 -32.48 19.13 10.98
N ALA A 8 -31.50 19.87 11.53
CA ALA A 8 -30.32 20.28 10.77
C ALA A 8 -29.44 19.07 10.36
N LEU A 9 -29.31 18.04 11.22
CA LEU A 9 -28.61 16.81 10.87
C LEU A 9 -29.32 16.03 9.78
N LEU A 10 -30.67 15.89 9.90
CA LEU A 10 -31.46 15.19 8.92
C LEU A 10 -31.38 15.87 7.55
N PHE A 11 -31.52 17.19 7.49
CA PHE A 11 -31.33 17.98 6.27
C PHE A 11 -29.95 17.76 5.67
N ARG A 12 -28.89 17.83 6.47
CA ARG A 12 -27.51 17.66 5.99
C ARG A 12 -27.27 16.28 5.41
N LEU A 13 -27.75 15.22 6.04
CA LEU A 13 -27.52 13.83 5.58
C LEU A 13 -28.49 13.42 4.45
N LYS A 14 -29.55 14.19 4.19
CA LYS A 14 -30.48 13.95 3.09
C LYS A 14 -30.14 14.85 1.89
N GLU A 15 -30.21 16.15 2.05
CA GLU A 15 -30.10 17.14 0.96
C GLU A 15 -28.69 17.76 0.88
N GLY A 16 -28.08 18.03 2.02
CA GLY A 16 -26.77 18.70 2.09
C GLY A 16 -25.58 17.91 1.53
N ILE A 17 -25.76 16.60 1.29
CA ILE A 17 -24.73 15.73 0.69
C ILE A 17 -25.01 15.39 -0.78
N GLU A 18 -26.14 15.80 -1.37
CA GLU A 18 -26.53 15.45 -2.75
C GLU A 18 -25.50 15.94 -3.78
N GLU A 19 -25.00 17.16 -3.63
CA GLU A 19 -24.05 17.77 -4.55
C GLU A 19 -22.61 17.25 -4.41
N THR A 20 -22.31 16.44 -3.37
CA THR A 20 -20.96 15.89 -3.16
C THR A 20 -20.85 14.46 -3.68
N THR A 21 -19.68 14.14 -4.24
CA THR A 21 -19.33 12.77 -4.65
C THR A 21 -18.76 11.94 -3.50
N LYS A 22 -18.54 12.53 -2.30
CA LYS A 22 -17.99 11.83 -1.16
C LYS A 22 -18.97 10.77 -0.61
N SER A 23 -18.45 9.59 -0.31
CA SER A 23 -19.20 8.55 0.43
C SER A 23 -19.33 8.93 1.91
N VAL A 24 -20.39 8.45 2.53
CA VAL A 24 -20.59 8.53 3.99
C VAL A 24 -19.97 7.31 4.64
N VAL A 25 -19.18 7.52 5.69
CA VAL A 25 -18.59 6.50 6.54
C VAL A 25 -19.19 6.63 7.93
N PHE A 26 -19.83 5.58 8.41
CA PHE A 26 -20.33 5.55 9.78
C PHE A 26 -19.25 5.11 10.76
N VAL A 27 -19.16 5.80 11.91
CA VAL A 27 -18.38 5.38 13.06
C VAL A 27 -19.36 5.09 14.18
N VAL A 28 -19.53 3.81 14.54
CA VAL A 28 -20.61 3.34 15.38
C VAL A 28 -20.07 2.80 16.70
N GLY A 29 -20.61 3.29 17.81
CA GLY A 29 -20.30 2.81 19.15
C GLY A 29 -21.40 1.98 19.79
N SER A 30 -21.15 1.47 20.99
CA SER A 30 -21.94 0.47 21.69
C SER A 30 -23.42 0.84 21.95
N PRO A 31 -23.84 2.08 22.22
CA PRO A 31 -25.25 2.41 22.37
C PRO A 31 -26.14 2.10 21.15
N ALA A 32 -25.57 2.05 19.94
CA ALA A 32 -26.34 1.70 18.75
C ALA A 32 -26.75 0.21 18.72
N ALA A 33 -25.96 -0.66 19.34
CA ALA A 33 -26.21 -2.11 19.44
C ALA A 33 -26.94 -2.50 20.74
N ALA A 34 -27.19 -1.57 21.66
CA ALA A 34 -27.81 -1.83 22.94
C ALA A 34 -29.32 -2.12 22.80
N SER A 35 -29.90 -2.78 23.82
CA SER A 35 -31.35 -3.07 23.87
C SER A 35 -32.18 -1.79 23.80
N TYR A 36 -33.24 -1.78 22.97
CA TYR A 36 -34.11 -0.63 22.79
C TYR A 36 -35.54 -1.02 22.44
N GLY A 37 -36.52 -0.31 23.06
CA GLY A 37 -37.93 -0.47 22.71
C GLY A 37 -38.49 -1.90 22.89
N GLY A 38 -37.91 -2.68 23.79
CA GLY A 38 -38.25 -4.10 23.98
C GLY A 38 -37.55 -5.09 23.04
N VAL A 39 -36.73 -4.62 22.13
CA VAL A 39 -35.82 -5.45 21.31
C VAL A 39 -34.54 -5.69 22.10
N PRO A 40 -34.18 -6.98 22.38
CA PRO A 40 -32.90 -7.29 23.00
C PRO A 40 -31.72 -6.83 22.13
N GLY A 41 -30.61 -6.43 22.77
CA GLY A 41 -29.39 -6.03 22.10
C GLY A 41 -28.16 -6.49 22.90
N VAL A 42 -27.01 -6.02 22.51
CA VAL A 42 -25.75 -6.29 23.22
C VAL A 42 -25.74 -5.53 24.56
N ALA A 43 -25.22 -6.17 25.61
CA ALA A 43 -25.07 -5.51 26.90
C ALA A 43 -24.31 -4.19 26.77
N ASN A 44 -24.87 -3.12 27.32
CA ASN A 44 -24.20 -1.82 27.32
C ASN A 44 -23.07 -1.76 28.36
N VAL A 45 -22.31 -0.67 28.35
CA VAL A 45 -21.13 -0.46 29.23
C VAL A 45 -21.49 -0.68 30.74
N GLY A 46 -22.64 -0.19 31.18
CA GLY A 46 -23.11 -0.37 32.56
C GLY A 46 -23.45 -1.82 32.86
N GLU A 47 -24.18 -2.47 31.97
CA GLU A 47 -24.57 -3.88 32.12
C GLU A 47 -23.36 -4.82 32.09
N ILE A 48 -22.30 -4.51 31.32
CA ILE A 48 -21.04 -5.26 31.31
C ILE A 48 -20.35 -5.12 32.70
N VAL A 49 -20.33 -3.95 33.30
CA VAL A 49 -19.80 -3.77 34.67
C VAL A 49 -20.57 -4.63 35.67
N GLU A 50 -21.91 -4.71 35.55
CA GLU A 50 -22.73 -5.59 36.41
C GLU A 50 -22.49 -7.09 36.11
N LEU A 51 -22.22 -7.51 34.85
CA LEU A 51 -21.79 -8.87 34.56
C LEU A 51 -20.47 -9.23 35.27
N ILE A 52 -19.52 -8.28 35.28
CA ILE A 52 -18.26 -8.44 36.00
C ILE A 52 -18.50 -8.51 37.52
N ARG A 53 -19.33 -7.64 38.07
CA ARG A 53 -19.69 -7.69 39.50
C ARG A 53 -20.37 -9.00 39.87
N ALA A 54 -21.32 -9.48 39.06
CA ALA A 54 -22.00 -10.74 39.26
C ALA A 54 -21.04 -11.95 39.29
N ARG A 55 -19.96 -11.93 38.51
CA ARG A 55 -18.91 -12.96 38.51
C ARG A 55 -18.23 -13.08 39.89
N TYR A 56 -18.06 -11.95 40.57
CA TYR A 56 -17.43 -11.91 41.89
C TYR A 56 -18.45 -11.98 43.06
N ALA A 57 -19.76 -12.09 42.79
CA ALA A 57 -20.78 -12.05 43.84
C ALA A 57 -20.59 -13.10 44.96
N LYS A 58 -20.08 -14.28 44.59
CA LYS A 58 -19.77 -15.40 45.51
C LYS A 58 -18.37 -15.27 46.18
N ARG A 59 -17.59 -14.23 45.80
CA ARG A 59 -16.22 -13.99 46.30
C ARG A 59 -16.16 -12.61 47.00
N GLY A 60 -16.78 -12.46 48.17
CA GLY A 60 -17.04 -11.20 48.85
C GLY A 60 -15.84 -10.24 48.95
N ASN A 61 -14.64 -10.74 49.26
CA ASN A 61 -13.43 -9.91 49.32
C ASN A 61 -13.03 -9.33 47.97
N GLN A 62 -13.22 -10.09 46.86
CA GLN A 62 -12.91 -9.63 45.51
C GLN A 62 -13.95 -8.62 45.03
N LEU A 63 -15.23 -8.86 45.32
CA LEU A 63 -16.30 -7.92 45.01
C LEU A 63 -16.09 -6.59 45.74
N ALA A 64 -15.76 -6.61 47.03
CA ALA A 64 -15.48 -5.39 47.80
C ALA A 64 -14.27 -4.63 47.23
N ALA A 65 -13.21 -5.34 46.83
CA ALA A 65 -12.04 -4.74 46.17
C ALA A 65 -12.35 -4.15 44.79
N LEU A 66 -13.24 -4.77 44.00
CA LEU A 66 -13.74 -4.24 42.74
C LEU A 66 -14.57 -2.98 42.97
N ASP A 67 -15.56 -3.03 43.88
CA ASP A 67 -16.45 -1.91 44.20
C ASP A 67 -15.67 -0.67 44.71
N LEU A 68 -14.62 -0.89 45.52
CA LEU A 68 -13.75 0.17 45.96
C LEU A 68 -13.05 0.89 44.78
N ARG A 69 -12.52 0.11 43.82
CA ARG A 69 -11.88 0.66 42.62
C ARG A 69 -12.89 1.39 41.72
N LEU A 70 -14.08 0.81 41.54
CA LEU A 70 -15.16 1.40 40.73
C LEU A 70 -15.68 2.70 41.32
N GLY A 71 -15.69 2.81 42.63
CA GLY A 71 -16.13 4.02 43.36
C GLY A 71 -15.17 5.21 43.26
N SER A 72 -13.90 4.97 42.96
CA SER A 72 -12.87 5.99 42.78
C SER A 72 -12.47 6.24 41.31
N SER A 73 -13.15 5.62 40.35
CA SER A 73 -12.79 5.66 38.97
C SER A 73 -13.72 6.56 38.13
N ASP A 74 -13.10 7.39 37.29
CA ASP A 74 -13.82 8.19 36.29
C ASP A 74 -14.30 7.32 35.11
N ASN A 75 -13.65 6.15 34.88
CA ASN A 75 -14.04 5.19 33.83
C ASN A 75 -14.24 3.78 34.40
N ARG A 76 -15.47 3.55 34.93
CA ARG A 76 -15.84 2.28 35.56
C ARG A 76 -15.65 1.06 34.66
N TYR A 77 -15.90 1.20 33.39
CA TYR A 77 -15.76 0.10 32.42
C TYR A 77 -14.30 -0.37 32.30
N GLN A 78 -13.38 0.54 31.98
CA GLN A 78 -11.95 0.22 31.90
C GLN A 78 -11.43 -0.37 33.20
N THR A 79 -11.76 0.27 34.32
CA THR A 79 -11.36 -0.21 35.65
C THR A 79 -11.88 -1.61 35.98
N ALA A 80 -13.10 -1.96 35.51
CA ALA A 80 -13.64 -3.29 35.69
C ALA A 80 -12.86 -4.35 34.87
N PHE A 81 -12.52 -4.03 33.61
CA PHE A 81 -11.73 -4.93 32.78
C PHE A 81 -10.27 -5.05 33.23
N GLU A 82 -9.61 -3.96 33.66
CA GLU A 82 -8.28 -4.00 34.28
C GLU A 82 -8.29 -4.90 35.52
N PHE A 83 -9.37 -4.86 36.32
CA PHE A 83 -9.52 -5.72 37.47
C PHE A 83 -9.63 -7.19 37.12
N VAL A 84 -10.38 -7.53 36.05
CA VAL A 84 -10.53 -8.91 35.54
C VAL A 84 -9.21 -9.39 34.94
N ALA A 85 -8.63 -8.61 34.02
CA ALA A 85 -7.39 -8.99 33.32
C ALA A 85 -6.23 -9.24 34.28
N GLY A 86 -6.08 -8.37 35.29
CA GLY A 86 -5.03 -8.52 36.30
C GLY A 86 -5.22 -9.68 37.30
N ARG A 87 -6.37 -10.35 37.30
CA ARG A 87 -6.67 -11.47 38.22
C ARG A 87 -6.95 -12.79 37.55
N GLU A 88 -7.60 -12.76 36.40
CA GLU A 88 -8.12 -13.95 35.71
C GLU A 88 -7.66 -14.01 34.25
N GLY A 89 -6.91 -13.02 33.77
CA GLY A 89 -6.32 -12.97 32.42
C GLY A 89 -7.27 -12.50 31.32
N GLN A 90 -6.71 -12.34 30.12
CA GLN A 90 -7.40 -11.84 28.92
C GLN A 90 -8.53 -12.77 28.44
N ASP A 91 -8.33 -14.11 28.52
CA ASP A 91 -9.36 -15.08 28.13
C ASP A 91 -10.66 -14.91 28.90
N THR A 92 -10.57 -14.53 30.18
CA THR A 92 -11.77 -14.21 30.99
C THR A 92 -12.42 -12.91 30.55
N ALA A 93 -11.65 -11.89 30.19
CA ALA A 93 -12.18 -10.67 29.60
C ALA A 93 -12.93 -10.97 28.28
N ASN A 94 -12.32 -11.73 27.38
CA ASN A 94 -12.93 -12.19 26.13
C ASN A 94 -14.24 -12.98 26.38
N LEU A 95 -14.28 -13.86 27.39
CA LEU A 95 -15.49 -14.60 27.76
C LEU A 95 -16.62 -13.68 28.25
N ILE A 96 -16.30 -12.62 29.00
CA ILE A 96 -17.29 -11.62 29.44
C ILE A 96 -17.88 -10.90 28.23
N VAL A 97 -17.06 -10.53 27.24
CA VAL A 97 -17.53 -9.95 25.99
C VAL A 97 -18.44 -10.91 25.22
N LYS A 98 -18.05 -12.18 25.09
CA LYS A 98 -18.92 -13.21 24.47
C LYS A 98 -20.29 -13.27 25.11
N ARG A 99 -20.35 -13.22 26.45
CA ARG A 99 -21.62 -13.21 27.19
C ARG A 99 -22.43 -11.93 27.00
N ALA A 100 -21.75 -10.79 26.89
CA ALA A 100 -22.39 -9.50 26.62
C ALA A 100 -23.03 -9.49 25.22
N VAL A 101 -22.32 -9.98 24.21
CA VAL A 101 -22.80 -10.07 22.82
C VAL A 101 -23.94 -11.11 22.70
N ALA A 102 -23.83 -12.24 23.42
CA ALA A 102 -24.86 -13.29 23.39
C ALA A 102 -26.23 -12.84 23.92
N GLN A 103 -26.34 -11.69 24.59
CA GLN A 103 -27.63 -11.12 25.00
C GLN A 103 -28.48 -10.67 23.80
N ALA A 104 -27.87 -10.37 22.68
CA ALA A 104 -28.57 -10.03 21.44
C ALA A 104 -29.09 -11.27 20.67
N LEU A 105 -28.70 -12.47 21.08
CA LEU A 105 -29.21 -13.72 20.48
C LEU A 105 -30.61 -14.04 20.98
N THR A 106 -31.47 -14.54 20.09
CA THR A 106 -32.77 -15.11 20.45
C THR A 106 -32.53 -16.41 21.23
N ASN A 107 -32.95 -16.46 22.49
CA ASN A 107 -32.73 -17.63 23.32
C ASN A 107 -33.41 -18.89 22.76
N PRO A 108 -32.73 -20.03 22.72
CA PRO A 108 -33.35 -21.29 22.34
C PRO A 108 -34.35 -21.73 23.40
N ALA A 109 -35.29 -22.61 22.99
CA ALA A 109 -36.35 -23.11 23.86
C ALA A 109 -35.85 -23.74 25.18
N ASN A 110 -34.61 -24.22 25.21
CA ASN A 110 -34.00 -24.92 26.32
C ASN A 110 -32.72 -24.20 26.83
N GLY A 111 -32.89 -23.04 27.48
CA GLY A 111 -31.80 -22.38 28.20
C GLY A 111 -31.37 -21.01 27.59
N SER A 112 -30.30 -20.43 28.16
CA SER A 112 -29.78 -19.13 27.76
C SER A 112 -28.49 -19.31 26.95
N TRP A 113 -28.31 -18.55 25.87
CA TRP A 113 -27.02 -18.46 25.16
C TRP A 113 -25.88 -17.95 26.04
N ALA A 114 -26.19 -17.05 26.97
CA ALA A 114 -25.15 -16.48 27.86
C ALA A 114 -24.48 -17.53 28.73
N ASP A 115 -25.19 -18.64 29.06
CA ASP A 115 -24.63 -19.76 29.83
C ASP A 115 -23.83 -20.72 28.96
N ARG A 116 -24.19 -20.90 27.68
CA ARG A 116 -23.59 -21.88 26.75
C ARG A 116 -22.47 -21.32 25.90
N ILE A 117 -22.44 -20.01 25.68
CA ILE A 117 -21.57 -19.35 24.69
C ILE A 117 -20.06 -19.61 24.92
N GLY A 118 -19.68 -19.88 26.18
CA GLY A 118 -18.29 -20.20 26.53
C GLY A 118 -17.83 -21.59 26.09
N ASP A 119 -18.75 -22.50 25.81
CA ASP A 119 -18.46 -23.90 25.47
C ASP A 119 -18.54 -24.16 23.96
N LEU A 120 -18.94 -23.15 23.16
CA LEU A 120 -19.04 -23.29 21.71
C LEU A 120 -17.67 -23.23 21.04
N SER A 121 -17.52 -24.06 20.00
CA SER A 121 -16.35 -24.07 19.14
C SER A 121 -16.27 -22.80 18.27
N PRO A 122 -15.09 -22.44 17.75
CA PRO A 122 -14.94 -21.35 16.82
C PRO A 122 -15.83 -21.47 15.55
N GLU A 123 -16.05 -22.70 15.08
CA GLU A 123 -16.90 -22.99 13.93
C GLU A 123 -18.39 -22.73 14.23
N GLU A 124 -18.84 -23.12 15.42
CA GLU A 124 -20.22 -22.84 15.87
C GLU A 124 -20.45 -21.34 16.05
N LEU A 125 -19.49 -20.60 16.64
CA LEU A 125 -19.56 -19.14 16.77
C LEU A 125 -19.59 -18.46 15.41
N ASN A 126 -18.76 -18.89 14.47
CA ASN A 126 -18.76 -18.36 13.09
C ASN A 126 -20.07 -18.67 12.35
N THR A 127 -20.72 -19.79 12.64
CA THR A 127 -22.04 -20.15 12.09
C THR A 127 -23.11 -19.17 12.60
N LEU A 128 -23.08 -18.80 13.89
CA LEU A 128 -23.98 -17.79 14.46
C LEU A 128 -23.83 -16.44 13.77
N ASP A 129 -22.61 -15.99 13.46
CA ASP A 129 -22.37 -14.73 12.74
C ASP A 129 -23.07 -14.66 11.37
N HIS A 130 -23.31 -15.81 10.73
CA HIS A 130 -23.92 -15.89 9.41
C HIS A 130 -25.43 -16.19 9.43
N ASP A 131 -25.99 -16.60 10.56
CA ASP A 131 -27.43 -16.86 10.70
C ASP A 131 -28.18 -15.60 11.14
N GLY A 132 -28.70 -14.85 10.16
CA GLY A 132 -29.46 -13.62 10.42
C GLY A 132 -30.74 -13.78 11.20
N ASN A 133 -31.26 -15.04 11.42
CA ASN A 133 -32.51 -15.29 12.11
C ASN A 133 -32.35 -15.41 13.62
N VAL A 134 -31.14 -15.65 14.09
CA VAL A 134 -30.90 -15.85 15.53
C VAL A 134 -30.59 -14.54 16.27
N TRP A 135 -30.38 -13.44 15.54
CA TRP A 135 -30.03 -12.17 16.12
C TRP A 135 -31.21 -11.22 16.24
N ASN A 136 -31.35 -10.60 17.40
CA ASN A 136 -32.23 -9.44 17.60
C ASN A 136 -31.42 -8.19 17.19
N ILE A 137 -31.94 -7.39 16.27
CA ILE A 137 -31.23 -6.23 15.72
C ILE A 137 -31.92 -4.95 16.21
N PRO A 138 -31.24 -4.08 16.98
CA PRO A 138 -31.80 -2.79 17.41
C PRO A 138 -32.09 -1.88 16.21
N PRO A 139 -33.09 -0.94 16.33
CA PRO A 139 -33.56 -0.13 15.20
C PRO A 139 -32.48 0.70 14.51
N ALA A 140 -31.50 1.26 15.29
CA ALA A 140 -30.40 2.02 14.71
C ALA A 140 -29.55 1.16 13.77
N ILE A 141 -29.17 -0.03 14.22
CA ILE A 141 -28.35 -0.97 13.43
C ILE A 141 -29.11 -1.49 12.20
N ASP A 142 -30.41 -1.79 12.37
CA ASP A 142 -31.24 -2.26 11.23
C ASP A 142 -31.35 -1.17 10.14
N ALA A 143 -31.58 0.07 10.52
CA ALA A 143 -31.66 1.19 9.61
C ALA A 143 -30.31 1.51 8.93
N ILE A 144 -29.20 1.47 9.68
CA ILE A 144 -27.83 1.64 9.11
C ILE A 144 -27.57 0.53 8.09
N GLY A 145 -27.85 -0.73 8.43
CA GLY A 145 -27.68 -1.86 7.50
C GLY A 145 -28.54 -1.75 6.25
N ALA A 146 -29.78 -1.25 6.38
CA ALA A 146 -30.67 -0.98 5.25
C ALA A 146 -30.17 0.17 4.36
N LEU A 147 -29.67 1.29 4.94
CA LEU A 147 -29.05 2.37 4.19
C LEU A 147 -27.84 1.88 3.38
N ILE A 148 -26.98 1.06 3.99
CA ILE A 148 -25.82 0.47 3.33
C ILE A 148 -26.24 -0.45 2.18
N ALA A 149 -27.23 -1.30 2.39
CA ALA A 149 -27.68 -2.28 1.41
C ALA A 149 -28.43 -1.65 0.22
N ARG A 150 -29.31 -0.66 0.51
CA ARG A 150 -30.13 -0.01 -0.52
C ARG A 150 -29.42 1.08 -1.30
N TYR A 151 -28.49 1.79 -0.64
CA TYR A 151 -27.76 2.93 -1.21
C TYR A 151 -26.23 2.74 -1.12
N PRO A 152 -25.68 1.64 -1.69
CA PRO A 152 -24.27 1.26 -1.50
C PRO A 152 -23.29 2.28 -2.05
N ALA A 153 -23.62 3.01 -3.10
CA ALA A 153 -22.77 4.07 -3.64
C ALA A 153 -22.52 5.20 -2.64
N ARG A 154 -23.50 5.50 -1.77
CA ARG A 154 -23.41 6.58 -0.78
C ARG A 154 -22.95 6.09 0.59
N PHE A 155 -23.50 4.97 1.08
CA PHE A 155 -23.29 4.49 2.46
C PHE A 155 -22.55 3.15 2.54
N GLY A 156 -22.35 2.46 1.41
CA GLY A 156 -21.87 1.07 1.40
C GLY A 156 -20.37 0.89 1.35
N LYS A 157 -19.55 1.92 1.60
CA LYS A 157 -18.09 1.81 1.47
C LYS A 157 -17.43 1.21 2.72
N LEU A 158 -17.70 1.79 3.87
CA LEU A 158 -17.01 1.45 5.13
C LEU A 158 -17.86 1.82 6.34
N VAL A 159 -17.88 0.94 7.32
CA VAL A 159 -18.28 1.24 8.71
C VAL A 159 -17.11 0.95 9.62
N ILE A 160 -16.79 1.88 10.50
CA ILE A 160 -15.82 1.70 11.57
C ILE A 160 -16.59 1.50 12.87
N THR A 161 -16.25 0.48 13.64
CA THR A 161 -16.92 0.25 14.90
C THR A 161 -15.96 -0.10 16.02
N SER A 162 -16.25 0.44 17.21
CA SER A 162 -15.61 0.02 18.46
C SER A 162 -16.32 -1.17 19.12
N ASN A 163 -17.44 -1.62 18.53
CA ASN A 163 -18.22 -2.73 19.02
C ASN A 163 -17.57 -4.07 18.67
N PHE A 164 -17.88 -5.08 19.46
CA PHE A 164 -17.35 -6.43 19.28
C PHE A 164 -18.35 -7.36 18.56
N ASP A 165 -19.59 -6.94 18.38
CA ASP A 165 -20.73 -7.74 17.90
C ASP A 165 -20.88 -7.75 16.37
N PRO A 166 -21.53 -8.79 15.78
CA PRO A 166 -21.74 -8.91 14.33
C PRO A 166 -22.99 -8.19 13.80
N LEU A 167 -23.68 -7.38 14.60
CA LEU A 167 -25.04 -6.94 14.28
C LEU A 167 -25.10 -6.06 13.02
N ILE A 168 -24.05 -5.28 12.73
CA ILE A 168 -23.98 -4.47 11.50
C ILE A 168 -23.93 -5.38 10.28
N GLU A 169 -23.04 -6.38 10.28
CA GLU A 169 -22.89 -7.33 9.18
C GLU A 169 -24.17 -8.16 8.98
N VAL A 170 -24.76 -8.60 10.08
CA VAL A 170 -26.02 -9.35 10.06
C VAL A 170 -27.14 -8.50 9.46
N SER A 171 -27.25 -7.23 9.87
CA SER A 171 -28.26 -6.31 9.34
C SER A 171 -28.07 -6.03 7.84
N VAL A 172 -26.83 -5.77 7.40
CA VAL A 172 -26.54 -5.54 5.96
C VAL A 172 -26.95 -6.76 5.13
N ARG A 173 -26.55 -7.99 5.57
CA ARG A 173 -26.96 -9.23 4.87
C ARG A 173 -28.46 -9.44 4.86
N LYS A 174 -29.15 -9.20 5.97
CA LYS A 174 -30.61 -9.33 6.11
C LYS A 174 -31.35 -8.40 5.15
N ASN A 175 -30.80 -7.22 4.89
CA ASN A 175 -31.34 -6.25 3.92
C ASN A 175 -30.83 -6.49 2.47
N GLY A 176 -30.15 -7.62 2.19
CA GLY A 176 -29.74 -8.03 0.84
C GLY A 176 -28.41 -7.39 0.37
N GLY A 177 -27.70 -6.70 1.25
CA GLY A 177 -26.40 -6.10 0.95
C GLY A 177 -25.22 -7.07 1.11
N ASN A 178 -24.14 -6.79 0.41
CA ASN A 178 -22.87 -7.49 0.59
C ASN A 178 -22.02 -6.80 1.66
N VAL A 179 -21.43 -7.58 2.55
CA VAL A 179 -20.61 -7.07 3.65
C VAL A 179 -19.49 -8.04 4.00
N TRP A 180 -18.34 -7.49 4.41
CA TRP A 180 -17.21 -8.26 4.90
C TRP A 180 -16.57 -7.58 6.12
N ARG A 181 -16.05 -8.39 7.02
CA ARG A 181 -15.49 -7.98 8.29
C ARG A 181 -13.97 -7.84 8.22
N THR A 182 -13.43 -6.89 8.97
CA THR A 182 -12.00 -6.76 9.27
C THR A 182 -11.82 -6.55 10.76
N ASP A 183 -11.10 -7.46 11.41
CA ASP A 183 -10.82 -7.41 12.84
C ASP A 183 -9.44 -6.76 13.05
N LEU A 184 -9.39 -5.63 13.71
CA LEU A 184 -8.20 -4.79 13.88
C LEU A 184 -7.82 -4.62 15.36
N ALA A 185 -7.80 -5.71 16.12
CA ALA A 185 -7.22 -5.72 17.46
C ALA A 185 -5.70 -5.48 17.42
N THR A 186 -5.03 -5.91 16.35
CA THR A 186 -3.64 -5.63 16.03
C THR A 186 -3.52 -4.58 14.92
N ASP A 187 -2.30 -4.22 14.51
CA ASP A 187 -2.11 -3.28 13.40
C ASP A 187 -2.52 -3.88 12.06
N GLY A 188 -3.20 -3.10 11.24
CA GLY A 188 -3.70 -3.52 9.92
C GLY A 188 -4.29 -2.36 9.13
N SER A 189 -4.54 -2.56 7.84
CA SER A 189 -5.01 -1.51 6.94
C SER A 189 -6.52 -1.63 6.65
N LEU A 190 -7.20 -0.47 6.55
CA LEU A 190 -8.58 -0.36 6.06
C LEU A 190 -8.67 -0.37 4.52
N SER A 191 -7.56 -0.35 3.81
CA SER A 191 -7.50 -0.23 2.35
C SER A 191 -7.70 -1.56 1.61
N GLN A 192 -7.88 -2.67 2.30
CA GLN A 192 -8.13 -3.96 1.67
C GLN A 192 -9.61 -4.07 1.26
N SER A 193 -9.94 -3.53 0.09
CA SER A 193 -11.26 -3.77 -0.49
C SER A 193 -11.35 -5.20 -1.01
N LYS A 194 -12.07 -6.04 -0.30
CA LYS A 194 -12.65 -7.23 -0.92
C LYS A 194 -13.79 -6.76 -1.81
N ALA A 195 -13.80 -7.24 -3.05
CA ALA A 195 -14.69 -6.76 -4.08
C ALA A 195 -16.17 -6.78 -3.66
N GLY A 196 -16.83 -5.66 -3.90
CA GLY A 196 -18.28 -5.54 -3.94
C GLY A 196 -18.98 -5.72 -2.59
N GLY A 197 -18.86 -4.76 -1.68
CA GLY A 197 -19.60 -4.77 -0.42
C GLY A 197 -19.09 -3.76 0.59
N CYS A 198 -19.80 -3.58 1.69
CA CYS A 198 -19.41 -2.73 2.78
C CYS A 198 -18.34 -3.40 3.64
N GLN A 199 -17.22 -2.73 3.91
CA GLN A 199 -16.28 -3.15 4.93
C GLN A 199 -16.80 -2.75 6.31
N VAL A 200 -16.86 -3.69 7.26
CA VAL A 200 -17.07 -3.38 8.67
C VAL A 200 -15.76 -3.63 9.43
N ALA A 201 -15.16 -2.56 9.96
CA ALA A 201 -13.87 -2.60 10.63
C ALA A 201 -14.05 -2.50 12.15
N HIS A 202 -13.74 -3.57 12.86
CA HIS A 202 -13.78 -3.67 14.33
C HIS A 202 -12.42 -3.26 14.89
N ILE A 203 -12.27 -1.99 15.28
CA ILE A 203 -10.97 -1.41 15.69
C ILE A 203 -10.53 -1.77 17.13
N HIS A 204 -11.40 -2.36 17.91
CA HIS A 204 -11.11 -2.82 19.29
C HIS A 204 -11.15 -4.35 19.43
N GLY A 205 -11.20 -5.09 18.33
CA GLY A 205 -11.32 -6.54 18.29
C GLY A 205 -12.75 -7.04 18.11
N TYR A 206 -12.93 -8.34 18.13
CA TYR A 206 -14.18 -9.03 17.81
C TYR A 206 -14.52 -10.09 18.85
N TRP A 207 -15.79 -10.39 19.02
CA TRP A 207 -16.30 -11.20 20.14
C TRP A 207 -15.80 -12.63 20.23
N HIS A 208 -15.22 -13.22 19.17
CA HIS A 208 -14.72 -14.60 19.21
C HIS A 208 -13.44 -14.91 18.44
N SER A 209 -12.97 -14.13 17.52
CA SER A 209 -11.81 -14.46 16.68
C SER A 209 -10.52 -13.75 17.07
N THR A 210 -10.62 -12.69 17.87
CA THR A 210 -9.48 -11.90 18.32
C THR A 210 -9.60 -11.56 19.80
N ASP A 211 -8.51 -11.08 20.39
CA ASP A 211 -8.59 -10.42 21.69
C ASP A 211 -9.41 -9.13 21.60
N THR A 212 -10.08 -8.80 22.68
CA THR A 212 -10.87 -7.57 22.81
C THR A 212 -10.11 -6.55 23.66
N LEU A 213 -10.03 -5.30 23.16
CA LEU A 213 -9.25 -4.23 23.77
C LEU A 213 -10.12 -3.38 24.67
N HIS A 214 -9.75 -3.21 25.94
CA HIS A 214 -10.58 -2.54 26.93
C HIS A 214 -9.87 -1.47 27.72
N ASP A 215 -8.62 -1.70 28.10
CA ASP A 215 -7.88 -0.78 28.95
C ASP A 215 -7.12 0.27 28.15
N LYS A 216 -6.69 1.34 28.84
CA LYS A 216 -6.01 2.46 28.21
C LYS A 216 -4.71 2.06 27.50
N ASN A 217 -3.95 1.10 28.04
CA ASN A 217 -2.69 0.68 27.44
C ASN A 217 -2.95 -0.09 26.15
N GLN A 218 -3.96 -0.98 26.12
CA GLN A 218 -4.36 -1.72 24.92
C GLN A 218 -4.88 -0.80 23.82
N LEU A 219 -5.70 0.21 24.15
CA LEU A 219 -6.34 1.12 23.20
C LEU A 219 -5.36 2.12 22.57
N LEU A 220 -4.27 2.45 23.26
CA LEU A 220 -3.23 3.39 22.83
C LEU A 220 -1.98 2.71 22.27
N VAL A 221 -1.98 1.38 22.11
CA VAL A 221 -0.91 0.67 21.40
C VAL A 221 -0.74 1.28 20.01
N ASP A 222 0.51 1.54 19.62
CA ASP A 222 0.82 2.09 18.30
C ASP A 222 0.40 1.11 17.21
N ARG A 223 -0.45 1.59 16.30
CA ARG A 223 -0.98 0.84 15.14
C ARG A 223 -0.88 1.71 13.89
N PRO A 224 0.33 1.89 13.35
CA PRO A 224 0.61 2.87 12.31
C PRO A 224 -0.15 2.61 11.00
N ASN A 225 -0.33 1.36 10.59
CA ASN A 225 -1.11 1.03 9.38
C ASN A 225 -2.58 1.42 9.55
N LEU A 226 -3.16 1.12 10.70
CA LEU A 226 -4.53 1.52 11.02
C LEU A 226 -4.65 3.05 11.13
N ALA A 227 -3.70 3.72 11.79
CA ALA A 227 -3.67 5.16 11.90
C ALA A 227 -3.63 5.85 10.53
N ASN A 228 -2.75 5.41 9.63
CA ASN A 228 -2.65 5.94 8.26
C ASN A 228 -3.93 5.70 7.45
N SER A 229 -4.54 4.53 7.58
CA SER A 229 -5.81 4.21 6.92
C SER A 229 -6.94 5.10 7.42
N LEU A 230 -7.02 5.33 8.74
CA LEU A 230 -8.00 6.24 9.34
C LEU A 230 -7.81 7.68 8.86
N LEU A 231 -6.57 8.17 8.77
CA LEU A 231 -6.27 9.50 8.23
C LEU A 231 -6.80 9.65 6.80
N THR A 232 -6.64 8.62 5.98
CA THR A 232 -7.14 8.61 4.59
C THR A 232 -8.66 8.65 4.55
N VAL A 233 -9.33 7.82 5.35
CA VAL A 233 -10.80 7.80 5.45
C VAL A 233 -11.35 9.14 5.92
N LEU A 234 -10.79 9.70 6.98
CA LEU A 234 -11.22 10.99 7.56
C LEU A 234 -11.09 12.16 6.58
N LYS A 235 -10.11 12.09 5.67
CA LYS A 235 -9.87 13.13 4.66
C LYS A 235 -10.84 13.06 3.48
N ASP A 236 -11.15 11.85 3.00
CA ASP A 236 -11.78 11.63 1.70
C ASP A 236 -13.29 11.30 1.79
N SER A 237 -13.84 11.19 3.00
CA SER A 237 -15.24 10.82 3.25
C SER A 237 -15.97 11.88 4.08
N ILE A 238 -17.30 11.77 4.12
CA ILE A 238 -18.12 12.41 5.16
C ILE A 238 -18.22 11.39 6.29
N VAL A 239 -17.67 11.72 7.44
CA VAL A 239 -17.61 10.79 8.58
C VAL A 239 -18.69 11.13 9.59
N VAL A 240 -19.62 10.21 9.82
CA VAL A 240 -20.70 10.35 10.78
C VAL A 240 -20.38 9.53 12.02
N VAL A 241 -20.02 10.20 13.09
CA VAL A 241 -19.72 9.58 14.40
C VAL A 241 -20.98 9.57 15.23
N THR A 242 -21.46 8.38 15.57
CA THR A 242 -22.71 8.17 16.29
C THR A 242 -22.56 7.13 17.40
N ALA A 243 -23.24 7.37 18.51
CA ALA A 243 -23.24 6.43 19.65
C ALA A 243 -21.81 6.10 20.16
N TYR A 244 -20.85 6.99 19.97
CA TYR A 244 -19.43 6.78 20.28
C TYR A 244 -18.96 7.75 21.37
N GLY A 245 -18.38 7.20 22.43
CA GLY A 245 -18.05 7.97 23.64
C GLY A 245 -16.83 8.89 23.53
N GLY A 246 -16.03 8.81 22.45
CA GLY A 246 -14.87 9.67 22.26
C GLY A 246 -13.74 9.42 23.27
N TRP A 247 -13.46 8.18 23.59
CA TRP A 247 -12.38 7.79 24.50
C TRP A 247 -11.02 7.97 23.84
N PRO A 248 -9.92 8.09 24.64
CA PRO A 248 -8.56 8.05 24.10
C PRO A 248 -8.28 6.69 23.43
N ASP A 249 -8.31 6.65 22.12
CA ASP A 249 -8.01 5.48 21.29
C ASP A 249 -7.42 5.90 19.94
N ILE A 250 -7.16 4.92 19.07
CA ILE A 250 -6.57 5.12 17.75
C ILE A 250 -7.44 6.03 16.85
N PHE A 251 -8.77 5.95 16.95
CA PHE A 251 -9.67 6.75 16.12
C PHE A 251 -9.66 8.23 16.54
N THR A 252 -9.77 8.53 17.84
CA THR A 252 -9.69 9.90 18.35
C THR A 252 -8.30 10.51 18.16
N ALA A 253 -7.23 9.69 18.23
CA ALA A 253 -5.87 10.12 17.90
C ALA A 253 -5.74 10.50 16.41
N ALA A 254 -6.34 9.72 15.50
CA ALA A 254 -6.37 10.03 14.08
C ALA A 254 -7.14 11.33 13.77
N ILE A 255 -8.30 11.54 14.41
CA ILE A 255 -9.03 12.82 14.31
C ILE A 255 -8.15 13.99 14.73
N ARG A 256 -7.47 13.90 15.89
CA ARG A 256 -6.56 14.95 16.37
C ARG A 256 -5.49 15.28 15.32
N GLY A 257 -4.88 14.25 14.70
CA GLY A 257 -3.89 14.43 13.63
C GLY A 257 -4.46 15.14 12.41
N VAL A 258 -5.66 14.77 11.97
CA VAL A 258 -6.31 15.36 10.77
C VAL A 258 -6.75 16.80 11.02
N VAL A 259 -7.35 17.11 12.17
CA VAL A 259 -7.86 18.47 12.44
C VAL A 259 -6.76 19.44 12.84
N ALA A 260 -5.63 18.99 13.35
CA ALA A 260 -4.46 19.82 13.61
C ALA A 260 -3.79 20.29 12.30
N ASN A 261 -3.91 19.53 11.20
CA ASN A 261 -3.32 19.87 9.92
C ASN A 261 -4.25 20.81 9.12
N SER A 262 -3.85 22.07 8.98
CA SER A 262 -4.61 23.11 8.26
C SER A 262 -4.81 22.83 6.77
N ASN A 263 -3.99 21.98 6.16
CA ASN A 263 -4.06 21.62 4.74
C ASN A 263 -5.07 20.51 4.46
N LEU A 264 -5.53 19.78 5.49
CA LEU A 264 -6.55 18.75 5.35
C LEU A 264 -7.93 19.36 5.52
N MET A 265 -8.89 18.85 4.74
CA MET A 265 -10.27 19.31 4.73
C MET A 265 -11.23 18.16 5.08
N PRO A 266 -11.14 17.59 6.29
CA PRO A 266 -12.08 16.56 6.72
C PRO A 266 -13.50 17.14 6.78
N ASP A 267 -14.49 16.28 6.70
CA ASP A 267 -15.89 16.60 6.92
C ASP A 267 -16.44 15.59 7.96
N ILE A 268 -16.45 15.99 9.22
CA ILE A 268 -16.77 15.14 10.35
C ILE A 268 -18.03 15.65 11.02
N ILE A 269 -19.01 14.78 11.14
CA ILE A 269 -20.29 15.00 11.82
C ILE A 269 -20.22 14.22 13.12
N TRP A 270 -20.32 14.90 14.26
CA TRP A 270 -20.28 14.26 15.57
C TRP A 270 -21.62 14.40 16.28
N THR A 271 -22.25 13.28 16.67
CA THR A 271 -23.57 13.30 17.32
C THR A 271 -23.46 12.96 18.80
N PHE A 272 -24.22 13.69 19.62
CA PHE A 272 -24.36 13.48 21.06
C PHE A 272 -25.81 13.17 21.39
N TYR A 273 -26.02 12.22 22.31
CA TYR A 273 -27.34 11.80 22.77
C TYR A 273 -28.04 12.90 23.58
N ASP A 274 -27.34 13.46 24.56
CA ASP A 274 -27.88 14.51 25.41
C ASP A 274 -28.01 15.83 24.65
N ARG A 275 -29.03 16.64 25.01
CA ARG A 275 -29.19 18.00 24.46
C ARG A 275 -28.09 18.95 24.97
N GLU A 276 -27.64 18.74 26.21
CA GLU A 276 -26.52 19.46 26.84
C GLU A 276 -25.44 18.45 27.24
N PRO A 277 -24.62 17.96 26.32
CA PRO A 277 -23.69 16.89 26.57
C PRO A 277 -22.55 17.32 27.48
N GLN A 278 -22.25 16.49 28.49
CA GLN A 278 -21.05 16.62 29.30
C GLN A 278 -19.88 16.03 28.55
N ILE A 279 -19.01 16.89 28.04
CA ILE A 279 -17.88 16.48 27.21
C ILE A 279 -16.62 16.43 28.06
N SER A 280 -15.88 15.31 27.98
CA SER A 280 -14.60 15.18 28.67
C SER A 280 -13.59 16.21 28.12
N GLU A 281 -12.66 16.64 28.97
CA GLU A 281 -11.60 17.58 28.56
C GLU A 281 -10.80 17.05 27.39
N TYR A 282 -10.48 15.75 27.35
CA TYR A 282 -9.81 15.09 26.25
C TYR A 282 -10.56 15.23 24.92
N LEU A 283 -11.86 14.93 24.92
CA LEU A 283 -12.67 15.02 23.72
C LEU A 283 -12.85 16.46 23.26
N ALA A 284 -13.05 17.39 24.20
CA ALA A 284 -13.15 18.82 23.90
C ALA A 284 -11.89 19.32 23.18
N GLN A 285 -10.69 19.03 23.73
CA GLN A 285 -9.41 19.37 23.11
C GLN A 285 -9.19 18.68 21.76
N THR A 286 -9.75 17.48 21.55
CA THR A 286 -9.65 16.75 20.28
C THR A 286 -10.50 17.40 19.17
N LEU A 287 -11.72 17.86 19.53
CA LEU A 287 -12.67 18.41 18.55
C LEU A 287 -12.46 19.90 18.27
N GLU A 288 -11.97 20.68 19.22
CA GLU A 288 -11.86 22.15 19.17
C GLU A 288 -11.18 22.66 17.90
N PRO A 289 -10.01 22.16 17.44
CA PRO A 289 -9.37 22.67 16.22
C PRO A 289 -10.21 22.45 14.95
N GLY A 290 -10.98 21.37 14.90
CA GLY A 290 -11.88 21.05 13.80
C GLY A 290 -13.15 21.92 13.83
N LEU A 291 -13.71 22.14 15.00
CA LEU A 291 -14.88 23.02 15.22
C LEU A 291 -14.57 24.47 14.85
N ALA A 292 -13.42 24.99 15.27
CA ALA A 292 -12.97 26.34 14.95
C ALA A 292 -12.83 26.61 13.44
N ARG A 293 -12.65 25.55 12.65
CA ARG A 293 -12.49 25.62 11.18
C ARG A 293 -13.72 25.13 10.40
N ASN A 294 -14.83 24.84 11.08
CA ASN A 294 -16.02 24.20 10.49
C ASN A 294 -15.70 22.89 9.74
N ARG A 295 -14.70 22.12 10.22
CA ARG A 295 -14.34 20.78 9.72
C ARG A 295 -14.91 19.66 10.56
N ILE A 296 -15.33 20.00 11.76
CA ILE A 296 -16.19 19.17 12.59
C ILE A 296 -17.46 19.97 12.85
N THR A 297 -18.60 19.32 12.73
CA THR A 297 -19.89 19.88 13.10
C THR A 297 -20.50 18.97 14.19
N ALA A 298 -20.90 19.59 15.30
CA ALA A 298 -21.46 18.88 16.45
C ALA A 298 -22.99 19.01 16.49
N TYR A 299 -23.67 17.90 16.73
CA TYR A 299 -25.11 17.79 16.84
C TYR A 299 -25.48 17.21 18.20
N SER A 300 -26.49 17.76 18.89
CA SER A 300 -26.92 17.29 20.20
C SER A 300 -28.40 16.90 20.22
N GLY A 301 -28.78 16.07 21.19
CA GLY A 301 -30.15 15.54 21.30
C GLY A 301 -30.46 14.49 20.24
N ILE A 302 -29.46 13.75 19.77
CA ILE A 302 -29.56 12.74 18.71
C ILE A 302 -29.66 11.35 19.32
N ASP A 303 -30.86 10.83 19.45
CA ASP A 303 -31.08 9.41 19.76
C ASP A 303 -30.90 8.58 18.48
N CYS A 304 -29.82 7.84 18.37
CA CYS A 304 -29.51 7.02 17.20
C CYS A 304 -30.62 6.00 16.89
N GLN A 305 -31.30 5.46 17.89
CA GLN A 305 -32.34 4.46 17.76
C GLN A 305 -33.61 4.98 17.05
N THR A 306 -33.85 6.28 17.11
CA THR A 306 -34.96 6.94 16.43
C THR A 306 -34.50 7.70 15.18
N PHE A 307 -33.30 8.24 15.18
CA PHE A 307 -32.77 9.06 14.11
C PHE A 307 -32.49 8.28 12.82
N PHE A 308 -31.83 7.12 12.91
CA PHE A 308 -31.48 6.35 11.70
C PHE A 308 -32.69 5.74 10.96
N PRO A 309 -33.71 5.20 11.64
CA PRO A 309 -34.96 4.84 10.99
C PRO A 309 -35.67 5.99 10.27
N GLU A 310 -35.61 7.21 10.86
CA GLU A 310 -36.16 8.42 10.25
C GLU A 310 -35.34 8.84 9.01
N LEU A 311 -34.02 8.81 9.08
CA LEU A 311 -33.12 9.06 7.96
C LEU A 311 -33.36 8.07 6.82
N LEU A 312 -33.49 6.77 7.11
CA LEU A 312 -33.80 5.75 6.12
C LEU A 312 -35.15 6.07 5.42
N THR A 313 -36.18 6.37 6.19
CA THR A 313 -37.49 6.74 5.65
C THR A 313 -37.40 7.97 4.74
N ALA A 314 -36.62 8.97 5.12
CA ALA A 314 -36.42 10.19 4.36
C ALA A 314 -35.64 9.93 3.04
N TRP A 315 -34.66 9.00 3.06
CA TRP A 315 -33.95 8.56 1.87
C TRP A 315 -34.84 7.76 0.93
N ASP A 316 -35.58 6.79 1.45
CA ASP A 316 -36.54 5.98 0.65
C ASP A 316 -37.64 6.85 -0.01
N ALA A 317 -38.04 7.95 0.62
CA ALA A 317 -39.01 8.88 0.06
C ALA A 317 -38.45 9.82 -1.03
N GLY A 318 -37.17 10.15 -0.95
CA GLY A 318 -36.50 11.07 -1.90
C GLY A 318 -35.91 10.37 -3.14
N HIS A 319 -35.60 9.09 -3.04
CA HIS A 319 -35.02 8.29 -4.13
C HIS A 319 -36.04 7.24 -4.54
N ASN A 320 -36.70 7.43 -5.67
CA ASN A 320 -37.61 6.45 -6.23
C ASN A 320 -36.89 5.11 -6.44
N GLN A 321 -37.57 4.00 -6.10
CA GLN A 321 -37.05 2.63 -6.21
C GLN A 321 -36.84 2.13 -7.66
N ASP A 322 -36.77 3.03 -8.63
CA ASP A 322 -36.78 2.70 -10.06
C ASP A 322 -35.37 2.41 -10.67
N GLU A 323 -34.34 2.29 -9.87
CA GLU A 323 -32.99 1.86 -10.33
C GLU A 323 -32.48 0.57 -9.70
N VAL A 324 -33.37 -0.34 -9.35
CA VAL A 324 -33.03 -1.76 -9.18
C VAL A 324 -33.44 -2.46 -10.47
N PRO A 325 -32.55 -3.07 -11.23
CA PRO A 325 -32.93 -3.92 -12.33
C PRO A 325 -33.83 -5.05 -11.77
N GLN A 326 -35.10 -4.97 -12.06
CA GLN A 326 -36.03 -6.05 -11.78
C GLN A 326 -35.70 -7.20 -12.74
N ASP A 327 -34.91 -8.15 -12.29
CA ASP A 327 -34.82 -9.45 -12.94
C ASP A 327 -36.00 -10.30 -12.43
N GLU A 328 -36.83 -10.60 -13.37
CA GLU A 328 -38.08 -11.29 -13.44
C GLU A 328 -38.36 -12.34 -12.37
N ARG A 329 -39.55 -12.21 -11.75
CA ARG A 329 -40.22 -13.32 -11.07
C ARG A 329 -40.63 -14.36 -12.11
N SER A 330 -39.91 -15.46 -12.16
CA SER A 330 -40.31 -16.64 -12.95
C SER A 330 -41.25 -17.54 -12.17
N PRO A 331 -42.29 -18.09 -12.83
CA PRO A 331 -43.08 -19.17 -12.24
C PRO A 331 -42.33 -20.50 -12.37
N THR A 332 -42.50 -21.29 -11.34
CA THR A 332 -42.11 -22.68 -11.15
C THR A 332 -41.96 -23.52 -12.42
N GLY A 333 -40.75 -24.01 -12.68
CA GLY A 333 -40.46 -25.08 -13.63
C GLY A 333 -39.01 -25.50 -13.50
N ALA A 334 -38.75 -26.71 -13.01
CA ALA A 334 -37.43 -27.28 -12.83
C ALA A 334 -36.64 -27.32 -14.14
N VAL A 335 -35.54 -26.55 -14.20
CA VAL A 335 -34.51 -26.69 -15.21
C VAL A 335 -33.14 -26.57 -14.54
N ALA A 336 -32.21 -27.41 -14.98
CA ALA A 336 -30.86 -27.62 -14.49
C ALA A 336 -30.09 -26.33 -14.22
N THR A 337 -29.51 -26.23 -13.03
CA THR A 337 -28.65 -25.16 -12.61
C THR A 337 -27.35 -25.15 -13.42
N THR A 338 -27.24 -24.25 -14.38
CA THR A 338 -25.97 -23.79 -14.90
C THR A 338 -25.33 -22.88 -13.84
N PRO A 339 -24.06 -23.04 -13.46
CA PRO A 339 -23.46 -22.20 -12.45
C PRO A 339 -23.42 -20.75 -12.93
N SER A 340 -23.97 -19.84 -12.12
CA SER A 340 -23.95 -18.41 -12.37
C SER A 340 -22.49 -17.95 -12.52
N ARG A 341 -22.19 -17.23 -13.61
CA ARG A 341 -20.88 -16.61 -13.86
C ARG A 341 -20.49 -15.73 -12.68
N PRO A 342 -19.29 -15.86 -12.10
CA PRO A 342 -18.83 -14.94 -11.08
C PRO A 342 -18.66 -13.55 -11.69
N LYS A 343 -19.21 -12.52 -11.02
CA LYS A 343 -19.02 -11.11 -11.40
C LYS A 343 -17.53 -10.75 -11.37
N LEU A 344 -17.09 -10.04 -12.40
CA LEU A 344 -15.71 -9.55 -12.51
C LEU A 344 -15.31 -8.70 -11.30
N PHE A 345 -14.22 -9.04 -10.67
CA PHE A 345 -13.64 -8.26 -9.59
C PHE A 345 -12.68 -7.20 -10.15
N LYS A 346 -12.98 -5.93 -9.90
CA LYS A 346 -12.03 -4.84 -10.12
C LYS A 346 -11.28 -4.62 -8.82
N LEU A 347 -9.98 -4.89 -8.81
CA LEU A 347 -9.10 -4.55 -7.70
C LEU A 347 -8.98 -3.03 -7.63
N THR A 348 -8.99 -2.46 -6.43
CA THR A 348 -9.04 -1.02 -6.23
C THR A 348 -7.84 -0.28 -6.79
N ASP A 349 -8.12 0.82 -7.40
CA ASP A 349 -7.34 1.67 -8.27
C ASP A 349 -6.16 2.42 -7.63
N LEU A 350 -5.83 2.16 -6.37
CA LEU A 350 -4.73 2.83 -5.67
C LEU A 350 -3.38 2.11 -5.82
N GLU A 351 -3.39 0.84 -6.25
CA GLU A 351 -2.22 -0.04 -6.24
C GLU A 351 -1.70 -0.42 -7.64
N CYS A 352 -2.35 0.03 -8.70
CA CYS A 352 -1.86 -0.17 -10.07
C CYS A 352 -2.01 1.08 -10.94
N ASP A 353 -1.20 1.15 -11.98
CA ASP A 353 -1.36 2.16 -13.02
C ASP A 353 -2.70 1.95 -13.77
N ARG A 354 -3.16 2.95 -14.51
CA ARG A 354 -4.46 2.93 -15.15
C ARG A 354 -4.35 2.89 -16.66
N PRO A 355 -5.24 2.12 -17.32
CA PRO A 355 -5.31 2.11 -18.76
C PRO A 355 -5.78 3.48 -19.31
N PRO A 356 -5.29 3.91 -20.49
CA PRO A 356 -5.78 5.11 -21.14
C PRO A 356 -7.23 4.94 -21.57
N ASN A 357 -8.01 6.02 -21.48
CA ASN A 357 -9.36 6.10 -22.02
C ASN A 357 -9.37 6.80 -23.36
N VAL A 358 -10.14 6.27 -24.31
CA VAL A 358 -10.27 6.81 -25.65
C VAL A 358 -11.74 7.12 -25.93
N GLU A 359 -12.00 8.37 -26.26
CA GLU A 359 -13.37 8.84 -26.52
C GLU A 359 -13.93 8.31 -27.86
N VAL A 360 -13.09 8.20 -28.88
CA VAL A 360 -13.46 7.72 -30.21
C VAL A 360 -12.60 6.51 -30.55
N TRP A 361 -13.25 5.39 -30.79
CA TRP A 361 -12.63 4.16 -31.24
C TRP A 361 -12.98 3.90 -32.71
N VAL A 362 -11.98 3.63 -33.54
CA VAL A 362 -12.15 3.28 -34.94
C VAL A 362 -11.13 2.19 -35.30
N GLY A 363 -11.60 1.19 -36.03
CA GLY A 363 -10.78 0.10 -36.55
C GLY A 363 -10.24 -0.85 -35.47
N ARG A 364 -9.16 -1.57 -35.81
CA ARG A 364 -8.49 -2.55 -34.93
C ARG A 364 -9.35 -3.76 -34.54
N ASP A 365 -10.43 -4.03 -35.27
CA ASP A 365 -11.33 -5.15 -34.95
C ASP A 365 -10.67 -6.51 -35.21
N ALA A 366 -9.74 -6.59 -36.15
CA ALA A 366 -8.99 -7.81 -36.47
C ALA A 366 -8.03 -8.16 -35.31
N GLU A 367 -7.27 -7.19 -34.87
CA GLU A 367 -6.31 -7.34 -33.76
C GLU A 367 -7.03 -7.62 -32.43
N LEU A 368 -8.14 -6.92 -32.17
CA LEU A 368 -8.95 -7.17 -31.00
C LEU A 368 -9.53 -8.59 -30.99
N ARG A 369 -10.10 -9.03 -32.12
CA ARG A 369 -10.56 -10.41 -32.29
C ARG A 369 -9.44 -11.44 -32.15
N ALA A 370 -8.24 -11.15 -32.64
CA ALA A 370 -7.09 -12.02 -32.48
C ALA A 370 -6.73 -12.19 -30.99
N LEU A 371 -6.77 -11.12 -30.19
CA LEU A 371 -6.60 -11.20 -28.73
C LEU A 371 -7.72 -11.98 -28.05
N GLU A 372 -8.97 -11.74 -28.43
CA GLU A 372 -10.16 -12.38 -27.85
C GLU A 372 -10.22 -13.89 -28.11
N THR A 373 -9.88 -14.30 -29.32
CA THR A 373 -9.94 -15.72 -29.75
C THR A 373 -8.69 -16.52 -29.43
N SER A 374 -7.56 -15.85 -29.19
CA SER A 374 -6.30 -16.50 -28.89
C SER A 374 -6.33 -17.19 -27.53
N ARG A 375 -5.78 -18.41 -27.47
CA ARG A 375 -5.52 -19.15 -26.23
C ARG A 375 -4.09 -18.96 -25.71
N ALA A 376 -3.31 -18.10 -26.36
CA ALA A 376 -1.96 -17.77 -25.93
C ALA A 376 -1.98 -17.18 -24.50
N ARG A 377 -1.03 -17.60 -23.68
CA ARG A 377 -0.87 -17.12 -22.28
C ARG A 377 -0.11 -15.81 -22.21
N VAL A 378 0.65 -15.51 -23.26
CA VAL A 378 1.35 -14.25 -23.42
C VAL A 378 0.90 -13.61 -24.73
N ALA A 379 0.55 -12.34 -24.67
CA ALA A 379 0.26 -11.53 -25.86
C ALA A 379 1.19 -10.31 -25.87
N ILE A 380 1.80 -10.05 -27.00
CA ILE A 380 2.72 -8.93 -27.21
C ILE A 380 2.16 -8.05 -28.32
N ILE A 381 2.03 -6.75 -28.06
CA ILE A 381 1.56 -5.76 -29.04
C ILE A 381 2.75 -4.85 -29.37
N CYS A 382 3.25 -4.97 -30.57
CA CYS A 382 4.36 -4.17 -31.10
C CYS A 382 3.87 -3.06 -32.05
N GLY A 383 4.69 -2.04 -32.33
CA GLY A 383 4.42 -0.99 -33.31
C GLY A 383 4.94 0.38 -32.90
N LEU A 384 4.92 1.34 -33.81
CA LEU A 384 5.45 2.67 -33.58
C LEU A 384 4.72 3.43 -32.44
N GLY A 385 5.37 4.46 -31.89
CA GLY A 385 4.75 5.33 -30.87
C GLY A 385 3.55 6.09 -31.46
N GLY A 386 2.35 5.96 -30.83
CA GLY A 386 1.13 6.58 -31.33
C GLY A 386 0.23 5.72 -32.24
N GLU A 387 0.63 4.47 -32.55
CA GLU A 387 -0.19 3.53 -33.33
C GLU A 387 -1.36 2.90 -32.53
N GLY A 388 -1.50 3.22 -31.25
CA GLY A 388 -2.63 2.80 -30.44
C GLY A 388 -2.44 1.50 -29.67
N LYS A 389 -1.21 1.03 -29.42
CA LYS A 389 -0.91 -0.20 -28.64
C LYS A 389 -1.57 -0.23 -27.26
N SER A 390 -1.27 0.78 -26.45
CA SER A 390 -1.84 0.90 -25.09
C SER A 390 -3.37 1.08 -25.13
N VAL A 391 -3.88 1.68 -26.21
CA VAL A 391 -5.31 1.87 -26.45
C VAL A 391 -5.99 0.54 -26.77
N LEU A 392 -5.38 -0.29 -27.64
CA LEU A 392 -5.87 -1.64 -27.97
C LEU A 392 -5.87 -2.53 -26.71
N ALA A 393 -4.77 -2.51 -25.95
CA ALA A 393 -4.69 -3.21 -24.66
C ALA A 393 -5.77 -2.75 -23.67
N SER A 394 -5.99 -1.43 -23.57
CA SER A 394 -7.03 -0.83 -22.74
C SER A 394 -8.43 -1.27 -23.17
N ARG A 395 -8.70 -1.27 -24.48
CA ARG A 395 -9.97 -1.74 -25.03
C ARG A 395 -10.22 -3.21 -24.75
N TYR A 396 -9.19 -4.03 -24.88
CA TYR A 396 -9.24 -5.44 -24.59
C TYR A 396 -9.59 -5.71 -23.12
N VAL A 397 -8.88 -5.11 -22.17
CA VAL A 397 -9.17 -5.32 -20.72
C VAL A 397 -10.52 -4.76 -20.27
N ARG A 398 -11.06 -3.75 -20.96
CA ARG A 398 -12.39 -3.19 -20.66
C ARG A 398 -13.56 -4.03 -21.21
N ARG A 399 -13.31 -4.91 -22.17
CA ARG A 399 -14.30 -5.81 -22.77
C ARG A 399 -14.33 -7.21 -22.15
N LEU A 400 -13.62 -7.41 -21.04
CA LEU A 400 -13.58 -8.72 -20.36
C LEU A 400 -14.95 -9.19 -19.88
N ASP A 401 -15.88 -8.26 -19.62
CA ASP A 401 -17.27 -8.59 -19.28
C ASP A 401 -18.02 -9.27 -20.44
N ASP A 402 -17.58 -9.02 -21.69
CA ASP A 402 -18.19 -9.53 -22.92
C ASP A 402 -17.50 -10.81 -23.45
N ILE A 403 -16.34 -11.22 -22.89
CA ILE A 403 -15.54 -12.34 -23.41
C ILE A 403 -15.87 -13.64 -22.68
N GLU A 404 -16.26 -14.68 -23.43
CA GLU A 404 -16.36 -16.05 -22.95
C GLU A 404 -14.98 -16.63 -22.66
N GLY A 405 -14.41 -16.38 -21.49
CA GLY A 405 -13.04 -16.84 -21.22
C GLY A 405 -12.63 -16.91 -19.77
N GLY A 406 -13.44 -16.38 -18.85
CA GLY A 406 -13.21 -16.59 -17.42
C GLY A 406 -12.16 -15.73 -16.75
N PHE A 407 -11.65 -14.65 -17.36
CA PHE A 407 -10.84 -13.69 -16.66
C PHE A 407 -11.71 -12.92 -15.64
N ARG A 408 -11.18 -12.79 -14.41
CA ARG A 408 -11.93 -12.21 -13.28
C ARG A 408 -11.44 -10.82 -12.90
N GLN A 409 -10.24 -10.43 -13.33
CA GLN A 409 -9.57 -9.20 -12.93
C GLN A 409 -8.46 -8.83 -13.89
N TRP A 410 -7.99 -7.59 -13.81
CA TRP A 410 -6.81 -7.14 -14.54
C TRP A 410 -5.89 -6.31 -13.64
N ASP A 411 -4.60 -6.24 -13.99
CA ASP A 411 -3.61 -5.37 -13.39
C ASP A 411 -2.87 -4.63 -14.50
N TRP A 412 -2.68 -3.33 -14.35
CA TRP A 412 -2.01 -2.50 -15.35
C TRP A 412 -0.76 -1.87 -14.77
N ARG A 413 0.38 -2.02 -15.44
CA ARG A 413 1.69 -1.48 -15.07
C ARG A 413 2.29 -0.69 -16.23
N ASP A 414 2.60 0.60 -16.00
CA ASP A 414 3.22 1.48 -17.00
C ASP A 414 4.73 1.56 -16.75
N CYS A 415 5.50 0.94 -17.67
CA CYS A 415 6.97 0.82 -17.58
C CYS A 415 7.71 1.90 -18.36
N LYS A 416 7.11 3.06 -18.60
CA LYS A 416 7.57 4.15 -19.48
C LYS A 416 8.94 4.73 -19.20
N GLU A 417 9.56 4.46 -18.08
CA GLU A 417 10.71 5.23 -17.61
C GLU A 417 12.06 4.62 -18.02
N GLN A 418 13.05 5.48 -18.09
CA GLN A 418 14.42 5.18 -18.57
C GLN A 418 15.23 4.24 -17.65
N SER A 419 14.67 3.84 -16.53
CA SER A 419 15.35 3.02 -15.53
C SER A 419 14.59 1.73 -15.25
N ASP A 420 15.34 0.67 -14.91
CA ASP A 420 14.84 -0.67 -14.65
C ASP A 420 13.82 -0.71 -13.50
N ARG A 421 12.54 -0.73 -13.85
CA ARG A 421 11.41 -0.85 -12.90
C ARG A 421 10.69 -2.19 -12.96
N ILE A 422 11.04 -3.05 -13.93
CA ILE A 422 10.26 -4.28 -14.12
C ILE A 422 10.23 -5.13 -12.85
N ARG A 423 11.34 -5.19 -12.12
CA ARG A 423 11.40 -5.94 -10.87
C ARG A 423 10.47 -5.35 -9.81
N THR A 424 10.48 -4.02 -9.64
CA THR A 424 9.54 -3.34 -8.73
C THR A 424 8.09 -3.61 -9.12
N GLN A 425 7.76 -3.56 -10.40
CA GLN A 425 6.41 -3.85 -10.89
C GLN A 425 5.99 -5.31 -10.65
N VAL A 426 6.89 -6.26 -10.84
CA VAL A 426 6.65 -7.69 -10.57
C VAL A 426 6.41 -7.90 -9.07
N VAL A 427 7.23 -7.30 -8.20
CA VAL A 427 7.06 -7.34 -6.74
C VAL A 427 5.70 -6.77 -6.34
N GLU A 428 5.32 -5.61 -6.84
CA GLU A 428 4.02 -4.98 -6.57
C GLU A 428 2.84 -5.87 -6.99
N VAL A 429 2.96 -6.57 -8.12
CA VAL A 429 1.95 -7.56 -8.55
C VAL A 429 1.87 -8.70 -7.54
N ILE A 430 3.01 -9.25 -7.10
CA ILE A 430 3.04 -10.35 -6.11
C ILE A 430 2.39 -9.89 -4.79
N VAL A 431 2.78 -8.74 -4.27
CA VAL A 431 2.22 -8.17 -3.04
C VAL A 431 0.70 -8.05 -3.14
N ARG A 432 0.21 -7.56 -4.27
CA ARG A 432 -1.21 -7.41 -4.54
C ARG A 432 -1.95 -8.76 -4.61
N PHE A 433 -1.43 -9.72 -5.38
CA PHE A 433 -2.10 -11.02 -5.59
C PHE A 433 -1.95 -11.96 -4.40
N SER A 434 -0.96 -11.75 -3.54
CA SER A 434 -0.86 -12.45 -2.24
C SER A 434 -1.80 -11.89 -1.17
N SER A 435 -2.56 -10.83 -1.48
CA SER A 435 -3.45 -10.12 -0.54
C SER A 435 -2.71 -9.63 0.72
N GLY A 436 -1.46 -9.20 0.57
CA GLY A 436 -0.60 -8.76 1.66
C GLY A 436 0.03 -9.90 2.48
N GLY A 437 -0.13 -11.15 2.04
CA GLY A 437 0.57 -12.30 2.65
C GLY A 437 2.08 -12.31 2.38
N ILE A 438 2.51 -11.63 1.31
CA ILE A 438 3.91 -11.39 0.95
C ILE A 438 4.11 -9.88 0.90
N THR A 439 5.18 -9.40 1.51
CA THR A 439 5.58 -7.99 1.45
C THR A 439 6.75 -7.79 0.48
N SER A 440 7.00 -6.57 0.06
CA SER A 440 8.16 -6.25 -0.79
C SER A 440 9.49 -6.59 -0.11
N ASP A 441 9.59 -6.42 1.21
CA ASP A 441 10.77 -6.79 1.98
C ASP A 441 11.05 -8.30 1.95
N ASP A 442 10.00 -9.10 1.98
CA ASP A 442 10.11 -10.57 1.85
C ASP A 442 10.78 -11.01 0.54
N LEU A 443 10.63 -10.21 -0.51
CA LEU A 443 11.15 -10.49 -1.85
C LEU A 443 12.47 -9.76 -2.16
N ALA A 444 12.97 -8.92 -1.25
CA ALA A 444 14.13 -8.07 -1.51
C ALA A 444 15.39 -8.87 -1.90
N ALA A 445 15.62 -10.03 -1.29
CA ALA A 445 16.75 -10.89 -1.56
C ALA A 445 16.47 -12.03 -2.58
N ALA A 446 15.26 -12.10 -3.15
CA ALA A 446 14.90 -13.14 -4.11
C ALA A 446 15.66 -12.94 -5.43
N SER A 447 16.21 -14.01 -5.99
CA SER A 447 16.74 -14.00 -7.37
C SER A 447 15.61 -13.79 -8.39
N ASP A 448 15.94 -13.44 -9.63
CA ASP A 448 14.93 -13.28 -10.68
C ASP A 448 14.13 -14.55 -10.92
N THR A 449 14.77 -15.72 -10.85
CA THR A 449 14.11 -17.03 -11.00
C THR A 449 13.11 -17.27 -9.88
N GLU A 450 13.50 -17.03 -8.63
CA GLU A 450 12.62 -17.18 -7.46
C GLU A 450 11.45 -16.19 -7.49
N LEU A 451 11.73 -14.94 -7.88
CA LEU A 451 10.70 -13.94 -8.03
C LEU A 451 9.63 -14.37 -9.05
N VAL A 452 10.07 -14.95 -10.17
CA VAL A 452 9.16 -15.49 -11.19
C VAL A 452 8.39 -16.71 -10.68
N GLU A 453 9.01 -17.60 -9.92
CA GLU A 453 8.31 -18.74 -9.29
C GLU A 453 7.22 -18.27 -8.33
N VAL A 454 7.53 -17.29 -7.47
CA VAL A 454 6.56 -16.69 -6.55
C VAL A 454 5.44 -15.98 -7.32
N PHE A 455 5.77 -15.24 -8.37
CA PHE A 455 4.79 -14.59 -9.24
C PHE A 455 3.84 -15.61 -9.84
N ILE A 456 4.36 -16.65 -10.47
CA ILE A 456 3.56 -17.72 -11.09
C ILE A 456 2.65 -18.40 -10.07
N SER A 457 3.15 -18.69 -8.86
CA SER A 457 2.37 -19.38 -7.82
C SER A 457 1.14 -18.59 -7.36
N HIS A 458 1.17 -17.24 -7.44
CA HIS A 458 0.07 -16.37 -7.02
C HIS A 458 -0.83 -15.94 -8.18
N VAL A 459 -0.29 -15.90 -9.38
CA VAL A 459 -0.96 -15.31 -10.55
C VAL A 459 -1.57 -16.37 -11.47
N ALA A 460 -0.97 -17.56 -11.60
CA ALA A 460 -1.37 -18.53 -12.62
C ALA A 460 -2.86 -18.90 -12.57
N ASP A 461 -3.41 -19.11 -11.37
CA ASP A 461 -4.82 -19.52 -11.15
C ASP A 461 -5.76 -18.36 -10.81
N ALA A 462 -5.25 -17.11 -10.83
CA ALA A 462 -6.01 -15.94 -10.45
C ALA A 462 -7.08 -15.53 -11.49
N GLY A 463 -7.03 -16.06 -12.71
CA GLY A 463 -7.89 -15.65 -13.80
C GLY A 463 -7.74 -14.17 -14.14
N ALA A 464 -6.50 -13.68 -14.19
CA ALA A 464 -6.18 -12.27 -14.35
C ALA A 464 -5.54 -11.95 -15.71
N ILE A 465 -5.77 -10.74 -16.21
CA ILE A 465 -4.94 -10.15 -17.27
C ILE A 465 -3.96 -9.15 -16.66
N LEU A 466 -2.68 -9.41 -16.84
CA LEU A 466 -1.58 -8.57 -16.37
C LEU A 466 -1.01 -7.80 -17.54
N VAL A 467 -1.12 -6.48 -17.51
CA VAL A 467 -0.63 -5.62 -18.59
C VAL A 467 0.63 -4.90 -18.13
N PHE A 468 1.74 -5.13 -18.83
CA PHE A 468 2.96 -4.33 -18.73
C PHE A 468 3.08 -3.46 -19.98
N ASP A 469 2.73 -2.19 -19.82
CA ASP A 469 2.68 -1.22 -20.92
C ASP A 469 4.03 -0.50 -21.05
N ASN A 470 4.47 -0.26 -22.28
CA ASN A 470 5.71 0.46 -22.61
C ASN A 470 7.01 -0.23 -22.11
N VAL A 471 7.17 -1.53 -22.37
CA VAL A 471 8.37 -2.28 -21.99
C VAL A 471 9.51 -2.15 -23.01
N ASP A 472 9.62 -1.03 -23.68
CA ASP A 472 10.57 -0.76 -24.77
C ASP A 472 12.04 -0.99 -24.38
N SER A 473 12.41 -0.58 -23.15
CA SER A 473 13.78 -0.64 -22.63
C SER A 473 14.30 -2.05 -22.32
N TYR A 474 13.38 -3.03 -22.30
CA TYR A 474 13.71 -4.43 -22.02
C TYR A 474 13.83 -5.31 -23.26
N VAL A 475 13.85 -4.72 -24.45
CA VAL A 475 13.97 -5.45 -25.71
C VAL A 475 15.43 -5.49 -26.16
N ASP A 476 15.95 -6.70 -26.38
CA ASP A 476 17.19 -6.91 -27.11
C ASP A 476 16.92 -6.71 -28.61
N LEU A 477 17.45 -5.62 -29.15
CA LEU A 477 17.23 -5.24 -30.54
C LEU A 477 17.98 -6.15 -31.55
N GLU A 478 19.02 -6.86 -31.07
CA GLU A 478 19.78 -7.77 -31.93
C GLU A 478 19.06 -9.12 -32.11
N ASN A 479 18.48 -9.63 -31.02
CA ASN A 479 17.82 -10.93 -30.97
C ASN A 479 16.29 -10.84 -31.10
N SER A 480 15.71 -9.64 -31.05
CA SER A 480 14.26 -9.39 -31.04
C SER A 480 13.49 -10.17 -29.96
N VAL A 481 14.05 -10.24 -28.76
CA VAL A 481 13.44 -10.86 -27.58
C VAL A 481 13.52 -9.92 -26.38
N PHE A 482 12.81 -10.22 -25.32
CA PHE A 482 13.00 -9.48 -24.06
C PHE A 482 14.28 -9.91 -23.35
N THR A 483 14.72 -9.13 -22.37
CA THR A 483 15.95 -9.35 -21.59
C THR A 483 15.66 -9.53 -20.10
N GLY A 484 16.58 -10.19 -19.37
CA GLY A 484 16.58 -10.28 -17.92
C GLY A 484 15.30 -10.87 -17.32
N LEU A 485 14.83 -10.26 -16.24
CA LEU A 485 13.62 -10.70 -15.51
C LEU A 485 12.38 -10.78 -16.42
N LEU A 486 12.23 -9.84 -17.37
CA LEU A 486 11.05 -9.82 -18.24
C LEU A 486 11.03 -11.02 -19.19
N ASP A 487 12.17 -11.40 -19.77
CA ASP A 487 12.27 -12.61 -20.60
C ASP A 487 11.97 -13.87 -19.79
N THR A 488 12.57 -13.99 -18.59
CA THR A 488 12.30 -15.12 -17.68
C THR A 488 10.80 -15.23 -17.34
N LEU A 489 10.14 -14.10 -17.09
CA LEU A 489 8.71 -14.03 -16.80
C LEU A 489 7.86 -14.46 -17.99
N VAL A 490 8.17 -13.97 -19.19
CA VAL A 490 7.48 -14.31 -20.44
C VAL A 490 7.58 -15.81 -20.72
N GLN A 491 8.76 -16.39 -20.59
CA GLN A 491 8.99 -17.82 -20.83
C GLN A 491 8.29 -18.69 -19.78
N ALA A 492 8.34 -18.31 -18.50
CA ALA A 492 7.67 -19.02 -17.43
C ALA A 492 6.14 -18.99 -17.58
N MET A 493 5.55 -17.83 -17.91
CA MET A 493 4.12 -17.71 -18.19
C MET A 493 3.71 -18.54 -19.43
N ALA A 494 4.51 -18.56 -20.47
CA ALA A 494 4.25 -19.35 -21.67
C ALA A 494 4.32 -20.87 -21.40
N ALA A 495 5.19 -21.32 -20.52
CA ALA A 495 5.38 -22.73 -20.15
C ALA A 495 4.35 -23.25 -19.15
N THR A 496 3.83 -22.40 -18.25
CA THR A 496 2.94 -22.79 -17.16
C THR A 496 1.49 -22.90 -17.63
N ALA A 497 0.77 -23.93 -17.18
CA ALA A 497 -0.68 -23.99 -17.33
C ALA A 497 -1.32 -22.90 -16.48
N SER A 498 -1.89 -21.88 -17.10
CA SER A 498 -2.39 -20.70 -16.41
C SER A 498 -3.77 -20.30 -16.92
N THR A 499 -4.65 -19.89 -16.01
CA THR A 499 -5.92 -19.23 -16.32
C THR A 499 -5.73 -17.71 -16.49
N SER A 500 -4.57 -17.18 -16.11
CA SER A 500 -4.19 -15.79 -16.31
C SER A 500 -3.40 -15.58 -17.59
N ARG A 501 -3.37 -14.34 -18.05
CA ARG A 501 -2.66 -13.93 -19.29
C ARG A 501 -1.75 -12.73 -19.01
N LEU A 502 -0.55 -12.76 -19.57
CA LEU A 502 0.37 -11.62 -19.60
C LEU A 502 0.19 -10.87 -20.93
N LEU A 503 0.01 -9.57 -20.91
CA LEU A 503 -0.10 -8.69 -22.07
C LEU A 503 0.99 -7.61 -21.98
N LEU A 504 1.80 -7.51 -23.04
CA LEU A 504 2.94 -6.61 -23.11
C LEU A 504 2.77 -5.64 -24.27
N THR A 505 3.18 -4.37 -24.11
CA THR A 505 3.25 -3.44 -25.22
C THR A 505 4.66 -2.87 -25.36
N CYS A 506 5.21 -2.87 -26.57
CA CYS A 506 6.53 -2.30 -26.85
C CYS A 506 6.59 -1.69 -28.27
N ARG A 507 7.59 -0.84 -28.51
CA ARG A 507 7.82 -0.27 -29.87
C ARG A 507 8.62 -1.20 -30.75
N PRO A 508 9.73 -1.79 -30.27
CA PRO A 508 10.48 -2.73 -31.09
C PRO A 508 9.66 -3.99 -31.41
N ASP A 509 9.93 -4.57 -32.57
CA ASP A 509 9.39 -5.88 -32.90
C ASP A 509 10.02 -6.96 -32.03
N VAL A 510 9.19 -7.86 -31.52
CA VAL A 510 9.60 -8.96 -30.64
C VAL A 510 9.02 -10.26 -31.15
N GLN A 511 9.86 -11.31 -31.24
CA GLN A 511 9.51 -12.58 -31.84
C GLN A 511 9.88 -13.75 -30.96
N TYR A 512 8.89 -14.59 -30.67
CA TYR A 512 9.05 -15.86 -29.95
C TYR A 512 8.48 -17.00 -30.78
N THR A 513 9.10 -18.17 -30.72
CA THR A 513 8.66 -19.36 -31.48
C THR A 513 7.58 -20.18 -30.75
N SER A 514 7.22 -19.84 -29.52
CA SER A 514 6.24 -20.57 -28.69
C SER A 514 4.81 -20.37 -29.19
N THR A 515 4.03 -21.42 -29.30
CA THR A 515 2.58 -21.37 -29.60
C THR A 515 1.74 -20.79 -28.46
N SER A 516 2.31 -20.66 -27.26
CA SER A 516 1.69 -20.00 -26.10
C SER A 516 1.90 -18.48 -26.09
N ILE A 517 2.58 -17.92 -27.09
CA ILE A 517 2.85 -16.50 -27.25
C ILE A 517 2.28 -16.05 -28.60
N ILE A 518 1.52 -14.96 -28.60
CA ILE A 518 1.04 -14.27 -29.79
C ILE A 518 1.66 -12.89 -29.86
N THR A 519 2.22 -12.52 -31.01
CA THR A 519 2.71 -11.16 -31.27
C THR A 519 1.82 -10.50 -32.32
N LEU A 520 1.36 -9.29 -32.05
CA LEU A 520 0.57 -8.45 -32.94
C LEU A 520 1.39 -7.20 -33.28
N ASN A 521 1.69 -7.02 -34.56
CA ASN A 521 2.39 -5.84 -35.05
C ASN A 521 1.37 -4.82 -35.57
N LEU A 522 1.21 -3.70 -34.84
CA LEU A 522 0.32 -2.63 -35.25
C LEU A 522 1.01 -1.72 -36.27
N HIS A 523 0.27 -1.45 -37.33
CA HIS A 523 0.61 -0.47 -38.35
C HIS A 523 -0.41 0.67 -38.38
N GLY A 524 -0.26 1.61 -39.29
CA GLY A 524 -1.27 2.66 -39.52
C GLY A 524 -2.67 2.10 -39.72
N ILE A 525 -3.68 2.87 -39.42
CA ILE A 525 -5.08 2.53 -39.71
C ILE A 525 -5.32 2.60 -41.24
N SER A 526 -6.36 1.90 -41.74
CA SER A 526 -6.72 1.92 -43.13
C SER A 526 -7.29 3.28 -43.57
N GLU A 527 -7.42 3.46 -44.87
CA GLU A 527 -8.02 4.67 -45.48
C GLU A 527 -9.48 4.82 -45.06
N GLU A 528 -10.23 3.70 -45.07
CA GLU A 528 -11.63 3.66 -44.66
C GLU A 528 -11.80 3.98 -43.17
N GLU A 529 -10.92 3.43 -42.34
CA GLU A 529 -10.88 3.72 -40.90
C GLU A 529 -10.54 5.21 -40.62
N ALA A 530 -9.67 5.81 -41.43
CA ALA A 530 -9.39 7.24 -41.33
C ALA A 530 -10.62 8.09 -41.68
N ILE A 531 -11.36 7.73 -42.74
CA ILE A 531 -12.62 8.44 -43.09
C ILE A 531 -13.61 8.32 -41.94
N GLU A 532 -13.78 7.14 -41.36
CA GLU A 532 -14.63 6.91 -40.19
C GLU A 532 -14.19 7.74 -38.98
N LEU A 533 -12.88 7.82 -38.70
CA LEU A 533 -12.31 8.62 -37.62
C LEU A 533 -12.67 10.10 -37.75
N PHE A 534 -12.48 10.65 -38.95
CA PHE A 534 -12.80 12.07 -39.23
C PHE A 534 -14.31 12.32 -39.12
N ALA A 535 -15.16 11.40 -39.58
CA ALA A 535 -16.61 11.52 -39.43
C ALA A 535 -17.05 11.48 -37.96
N ASN A 536 -16.51 10.56 -37.16
CA ASN A 536 -16.84 10.41 -35.75
C ASN A 536 -16.32 11.60 -34.89
N ARG A 537 -15.18 12.20 -35.27
CA ARG A 537 -14.65 13.40 -34.60
C ARG A 537 -15.37 14.69 -34.99
N ASN A 538 -16.03 14.71 -36.18
CA ASN A 538 -16.65 15.91 -36.74
C ASN A 538 -18.14 15.68 -37.05
N PRO A 539 -18.98 15.29 -36.07
CA PRO A 539 -20.40 15.06 -36.32
C PRO A 539 -21.08 16.35 -36.81
N GLY A 540 -21.71 16.26 -37.97
CA GLY A 540 -22.40 17.38 -38.59
C GLY A 540 -21.56 18.31 -39.46
N GLN A 541 -20.28 18.03 -39.65
CA GLN A 541 -19.43 18.67 -40.65
C GLN A 541 -19.08 17.67 -41.76
N THR A 542 -19.22 18.10 -43.02
CA THR A 542 -18.81 17.29 -44.18
C THR A 542 -17.39 17.67 -44.52
N ILE A 543 -16.44 16.78 -44.21
CA ILE A 543 -15.04 16.92 -44.66
C ILE A 543 -14.92 16.12 -45.96
N PRO A 544 -14.37 16.73 -47.05
CA PRO A 544 -14.15 16.00 -48.29
C PRO A 544 -13.28 14.76 -48.10
N GLU A 545 -13.74 13.61 -48.56
CA GLU A 545 -12.97 12.36 -48.44
C GLU A 545 -11.60 12.46 -49.07
N GLU A 546 -11.45 13.25 -50.13
CA GLU A 546 -10.18 13.46 -50.85
C GLU A 546 -9.15 14.12 -49.91
N ASP A 547 -9.57 15.11 -49.09
CA ASP A 547 -8.71 15.76 -48.12
C ASP A 547 -8.31 14.77 -46.99
N VAL A 548 -9.22 13.87 -46.60
CA VAL A 548 -8.92 12.81 -45.59
C VAL A 548 -7.92 11.78 -46.15
N ARG A 549 -8.08 11.38 -47.43
CA ARG A 549 -7.12 10.49 -48.13
C ARG A 549 -5.73 11.10 -48.25
N GLU A 550 -5.66 12.40 -48.55
CA GLU A 550 -4.41 13.14 -48.55
C GLU A 550 -3.76 13.21 -47.16
N ALA A 551 -4.57 13.44 -46.07
CA ALA A 551 -4.11 13.39 -44.71
C ALA A 551 -3.60 11.98 -44.33
N TRP A 552 -4.33 10.94 -44.72
CA TRP A 552 -3.94 9.54 -44.50
C TRP A 552 -2.62 9.21 -45.19
N ALA A 553 -2.48 9.58 -46.47
CA ALA A 553 -1.26 9.33 -47.23
C ALA A 553 -0.05 10.09 -46.66
N SER A 554 -0.23 11.36 -46.26
CA SER A 554 0.84 12.18 -45.70
C SER A 554 1.30 11.75 -44.30
N THR A 555 0.43 11.04 -43.53
CA THR A 555 0.75 10.48 -42.20
C THR A 555 1.03 8.96 -42.22
N ASN A 556 1.02 8.31 -43.39
CA ASN A 556 1.09 6.85 -43.52
C ASN A 556 0.04 6.11 -42.67
N GLY A 557 -1.15 6.70 -42.52
CA GLY A 557 -2.20 6.13 -41.68
C GLY A 557 -1.97 6.20 -40.16
N HIS A 558 -0.99 6.95 -39.71
CA HIS A 558 -0.61 7.00 -38.30
C HIS A 558 -1.75 7.53 -37.40
N ALA A 559 -2.32 6.68 -36.57
CA ALA A 559 -3.56 6.90 -35.83
C ALA A 559 -3.57 8.20 -35.01
N PHE A 560 -2.48 8.47 -34.28
CA PHE A 560 -2.39 9.65 -33.44
C PHE A 560 -2.37 10.98 -34.24
N TRP A 561 -1.64 11.00 -35.35
CA TRP A 561 -1.59 12.21 -36.20
C TRP A 561 -2.92 12.49 -36.87
N LEU A 562 -3.60 11.44 -37.37
CA LEU A 562 -4.91 11.57 -37.95
C LEU A 562 -5.96 12.05 -36.93
N ASP A 563 -5.93 11.51 -35.71
CA ASP A 563 -6.83 11.93 -34.65
C ASP A 563 -6.62 13.41 -34.29
N LEU A 564 -5.37 13.86 -34.17
CA LEU A 564 -5.06 15.27 -33.92
C LEU A 564 -5.53 16.19 -35.04
N LEU A 565 -5.35 15.81 -36.31
CA LEU A 565 -5.83 16.58 -37.46
C LEU A 565 -7.37 16.68 -37.46
N ALA A 566 -8.05 15.54 -37.22
CA ALA A 566 -9.50 15.51 -37.15
C ALA A 566 -10.06 16.39 -36.04
N VAL A 567 -9.45 16.37 -34.84
CA VAL A 567 -9.87 17.20 -33.70
C VAL A 567 -9.66 18.69 -34.00
N GLN A 568 -8.59 19.08 -34.70
CA GLN A 568 -8.34 20.47 -35.02
C GLN A 568 -9.38 21.08 -35.98
N VAL A 569 -9.77 20.32 -37.00
CA VAL A 569 -10.83 20.76 -37.94
C VAL A 569 -12.12 21.08 -37.18
N ASN A 570 -12.42 20.33 -36.13
CA ASN A 570 -13.61 20.54 -35.31
C ASN A 570 -13.48 21.74 -34.34
N LYS A 571 -12.33 21.91 -33.72
CA LYS A 571 -12.17 22.77 -32.54
C LYS A 571 -11.51 24.11 -32.82
N VAL A 572 -10.82 24.28 -33.95
CA VAL A 572 -10.15 25.55 -34.30
C VAL A 572 -10.97 26.30 -35.35
N PRO A 573 -11.64 27.43 -34.99
CA PRO A 573 -12.48 28.16 -35.92
C PRO A 573 -11.71 28.66 -37.17
N GLY A 574 -12.27 28.42 -38.35
CA GLY A 574 -11.70 28.87 -39.62
C GLY A 574 -10.54 28.02 -40.14
N THR A 575 -10.31 26.83 -39.53
CA THR A 575 -9.33 25.87 -40.00
C THR A 575 -10.02 24.78 -40.83
N THR A 576 -9.52 24.54 -42.03
CA THR A 576 -9.93 23.40 -42.89
C THR A 576 -8.81 22.39 -42.98
N LEU A 577 -9.14 21.11 -43.22
CA LEU A 577 -8.13 20.04 -43.31
C LEU A 577 -7.12 20.37 -44.41
N ARG A 578 -7.59 20.87 -45.56
CA ARG A 578 -6.75 21.30 -46.68
C ARG A 578 -5.76 22.43 -46.34
N LYS A 579 -6.17 23.35 -45.50
CA LYS A 579 -5.28 24.42 -45.02
C LYS A 579 -4.18 23.86 -44.12
N GLN A 580 -4.52 22.93 -43.21
CA GLN A 580 -3.55 22.25 -42.36
C GLN A 580 -2.53 21.46 -43.18
N LEU A 581 -3.00 20.67 -44.15
CA LEU A 581 -2.13 19.91 -45.07
C LEU A 581 -1.17 20.82 -45.84
N SER A 582 -1.66 21.95 -46.37
CA SER A 582 -0.82 22.91 -47.12
C SER A 582 0.22 23.62 -46.20
N GLU A 583 -0.03 23.75 -44.93
CA GLU A 583 0.94 24.26 -43.93
C GLU A 583 2.00 23.19 -43.59
N MET A 584 1.63 21.91 -43.60
CA MET A 584 2.53 20.78 -43.34
C MET A 584 3.53 20.57 -44.50
N GLU A 585 3.14 20.75 -45.75
CA GLU A 585 4.00 20.62 -46.93
C GLU A 585 5.15 21.62 -47.01
N ARG A 586 5.12 22.68 -46.19
CA ARG A 586 6.15 23.71 -46.13
C ARG A 586 7.31 23.43 -45.16
N GLY A 587 7.29 22.33 -44.41
CA GLY A 587 8.38 21.89 -43.55
C GLY A 587 9.44 21.04 -44.27
N ASN A 588 10.72 21.34 -44.03
CA ASN A 588 11.85 20.68 -44.73
C ASN A 588 12.20 19.24 -44.27
N ASP A 589 11.46 18.65 -43.34
CA ASP A 589 11.71 17.30 -42.83
C ASP A 589 10.51 16.39 -43.13
N ASN A 590 10.82 15.16 -43.58
CA ASN A 590 9.91 14.11 -44.04
C ASN A 590 8.88 13.59 -43.01
N VAL A 591 8.66 14.29 -41.89
CA VAL A 591 7.62 14.03 -40.91
C VAL A 591 6.76 15.27 -40.77
N PRO A 592 5.44 15.16 -40.94
CA PRO A 592 4.55 16.32 -40.82
C PRO A 592 4.64 16.90 -39.43
N ASP A 593 5.05 18.17 -39.31
CA ASP A 593 5.19 18.86 -38.02
C ASP A 593 3.84 19.39 -37.50
N VAL A 594 2.91 18.43 -37.38
CA VAL A 594 1.53 18.69 -36.88
C VAL A 594 1.57 19.36 -35.51
N LEU A 595 2.48 18.97 -34.65
CA LEU A 595 2.60 19.57 -33.32
C LEU A 595 3.09 21.03 -33.34
N SER A 596 3.97 21.42 -34.29
CA SER A 596 4.39 22.82 -34.44
C SER A 596 3.24 23.70 -34.91
N SER A 597 2.41 23.19 -35.83
CA SER A 597 1.22 23.91 -36.29
C SER A 597 0.23 24.13 -35.13
N ILE A 598 -0.08 23.06 -34.37
CA ILE A 598 -0.92 23.16 -33.16
C ILE A 598 -0.33 24.15 -32.17
N TRP A 599 0.96 24.04 -31.88
CA TRP A 599 1.64 24.93 -30.97
C TRP A 599 1.51 26.40 -31.38
N GLY A 600 1.56 26.69 -32.69
CA GLY A 600 1.34 28.03 -33.25
C GLY A 600 -0.04 28.59 -32.87
N CYS A 601 -1.08 27.77 -32.90
CA CYS A 601 -2.47 28.16 -32.64
C CYS A 601 -2.81 28.26 -31.13
N LEU A 602 -2.01 27.69 -30.23
CA LEU A 602 -2.27 27.71 -28.81
C LEU A 602 -2.05 29.08 -28.18
N ALA A 603 -2.93 29.46 -27.28
CA ALA A 603 -2.74 30.68 -26.46
C ALA A 603 -1.64 30.46 -25.41
N ASP A 604 -1.08 31.56 -24.88
CA ASP A 604 0.03 31.47 -23.90
C ASP A 604 -0.32 30.70 -22.65
N ARG A 605 -1.59 30.72 -22.19
CA ARG A 605 -2.04 29.92 -21.03
C ARG A 605 -1.99 28.41 -21.29
N GLU A 606 -2.31 27.98 -22.51
CA GLU A 606 -2.24 26.57 -22.95
C GLU A 606 -0.80 26.12 -23.09
N LYS A 607 0.06 26.95 -23.71
CA LYS A 607 1.51 26.70 -23.80
C LYS A 607 2.15 26.58 -22.43
N THR A 608 1.76 27.46 -21.49
CA THR A 608 2.26 27.44 -20.11
C THR A 608 1.87 26.13 -19.41
N LEU A 609 0.61 25.71 -19.54
CA LEU A 609 0.13 24.47 -18.92
C LEU A 609 0.79 23.22 -19.52
N LEU A 610 0.95 23.15 -20.86
CA LEU A 610 1.67 22.07 -21.53
C LEU A 610 3.13 21.97 -21.09
N ARG A 611 3.83 23.11 -20.97
CA ARG A 611 5.21 23.16 -20.47
C ARG A 611 5.30 22.62 -19.06
N LEU A 612 4.36 22.99 -18.20
CA LEU A 612 4.31 22.54 -16.81
C LEU A 612 4.04 21.02 -16.74
N MET A 613 3.03 20.54 -17.46
CA MET A 613 2.70 19.11 -17.49
C MET A 613 3.79 18.26 -18.15
N ALA A 614 4.58 18.85 -19.08
CA ALA A 614 5.70 18.13 -19.69
C ALA A 614 6.81 17.80 -18.68
N GLU A 615 6.95 18.57 -17.60
CA GLU A 615 7.94 18.33 -16.55
C GLU A 615 7.43 17.40 -15.46
N ALA A 616 6.11 17.21 -15.31
CA ALA A 616 5.57 16.20 -14.39
C ALA A 616 5.92 14.79 -14.91
N LEU A 617 6.43 13.92 -14.04
CA LEU A 617 6.92 12.58 -14.44
C LEU A 617 5.80 11.56 -14.57
N ARG A 618 4.70 11.75 -13.84
CA ARG A 618 3.58 10.81 -13.77
C ARG A 618 2.24 11.46 -14.07
N PRO A 619 1.23 10.64 -14.41
CA PRO A 619 -0.15 11.12 -14.46
C PRO A 619 -0.59 11.69 -13.11
N GLU A 620 -1.27 12.82 -13.14
CA GLU A 620 -1.71 13.52 -11.93
C GLU A 620 -3.20 13.84 -11.99
N THR A 621 -3.84 14.02 -10.83
CA THR A 621 -5.22 14.51 -10.78
C THR A 621 -5.29 15.97 -11.25
N GLU A 622 -6.45 16.38 -11.77
CA GLU A 622 -6.69 17.79 -12.16
C GLU A 622 -6.32 18.75 -11.01
N LYS A 623 -6.70 18.40 -9.78
CA LYS A 623 -6.40 19.20 -8.58
C LYS A 623 -4.89 19.30 -8.28
N THR A 624 -4.13 18.26 -8.55
CA THR A 624 -2.66 18.28 -8.40
C THR A 624 -2.01 19.14 -9.47
N ILE A 625 -2.46 19.02 -10.72
CA ILE A 625 -1.97 19.86 -11.84
C ILE A 625 -2.33 21.33 -11.61
N GLU A 626 -3.54 21.62 -11.13
CA GLU A 626 -3.95 22.97 -10.73
C GLU A 626 -3.01 23.54 -9.66
N ARG A 627 -2.71 22.74 -8.62
CA ARG A 627 -1.76 23.13 -7.55
C ARG A 627 -0.38 23.46 -8.12
N PHE A 628 0.13 22.69 -9.04
CA PHE A 628 1.39 23.00 -9.72
C PHE A 628 1.27 24.32 -10.52
N ALA A 629 0.14 24.50 -11.22
CA ALA A 629 -0.07 25.66 -12.08
C ALA A 629 -0.36 26.96 -11.31
N THR A 630 -0.78 26.92 -10.06
CA THR A 630 -1.28 28.08 -9.29
C THR A 630 -0.32 29.28 -9.30
N SER A 631 1.00 29.05 -9.28
CA SER A 631 2.01 30.12 -9.31
C SER A 631 2.17 30.78 -10.68
N GLN A 632 1.74 30.12 -11.76
CA GLN A 632 1.90 30.59 -13.15
C GLN A 632 0.56 30.99 -13.79
N LEU A 633 -0.51 30.33 -13.41
CA LEU A 633 -1.84 30.51 -13.96
C LEU A 633 -2.86 30.63 -12.81
N GLY A 634 -3.62 31.76 -12.79
CA GLY A 634 -4.78 31.83 -11.89
C GLY A 634 -5.84 30.79 -12.28
N TYR A 635 -6.68 30.39 -11.32
CA TYR A 635 -7.72 29.35 -11.45
C TYR A 635 -8.53 29.41 -12.76
N ASN A 636 -9.06 30.58 -13.13
CA ASN A 636 -9.85 30.75 -14.36
C ASN A 636 -9.02 30.51 -15.63
N LYS A 637 -7.75 30.89 -15.64
CA LYS A 637 -6.84 30.67 -16.78
C LYS A 637 -6.46 29.18 -16.88
N PHE A 638 -6.20 28.55 -15.73
CA PHE A 638 -5.96 27.12 -15.66
C PHE A 638 -7.14 26.32 -16.22
N ASN A 639 -8.34 26.51 -15.69
CA ASN A 639 -9.54 25.80 -16.15
C ASN A 639 -9.80 25.93 -17.65
N ARG A 640 -9.63 27.15 -18.19
CA ARG A 640 -9.79 27.37 -19.63
C ARG A 640 -8.70 26.65 -20.44
N ALA A 641 -7.45 26.72 -20.00
CA ALA A 641 -6.35 26.03 -20.67
C ALA A 641 -6.52 24.50 -20.60
N PHE A 642 -6.87 23.98 -19.43
CA PHE A 642 -7.06 22.55 -19.21
C PHE A 642 -8.20 21.99 -20.07
N LYS A 643 -9.36 22.64 -20.09
CA LYS A 643 -10.48 22.25 -20.95
C LYS A 643 -10.14 22.34 -22.45
N SER A 644 -9.43 23.38 -22.85
CA SER A 644 -8.98 23.55 -24.23
C SER A 644 -8.01 22.45 -24.67
N LEU A 645 -6.97 22.17 -23.87
CA LEU A 645 -5.98 21.14 -24.16
C LEU A 645 -6.58 19.72 -24.17
N ARG A 646 -7.53 19.47 -23.27
CA ARG A 646 -8.30 18.22 -23.26
C ARG A 646 -9.17 18.10 -24.52
N ALA A 647 -9.86 19.19 -24.91
CA ALA A 647 -10.67 19.22 -26.14
C ALA A 647 -9.83 19.05 -27.42
N LEU A 648 -8.54 19.41 -27.40
CA LEU A 648 -7.58 19.20 -28.48
C LEU A 648 -6.87 17.83 -28.44
N ASN A 649 -7.27 16.97 -27.52
CA ASN A 649 -6.69 15.62 -27.32
C ASN A 649 -5.17 15.60 -27.03
N LEU A 650 -4.65 16.70 -26.51
CA LEU A 650 -3.23 16.82 -26.09
C LEU A 650 -3.00 16.25 -24.67
N ILE A 651 -4.08 16.13 -23.89
CA ILE A 651 -4.10 15.53 -22.56
C ILE A 651 -4.81 14.19 -22.65
N VAL A 652 -4.11 13.13 -22.25
CA VAL A 652 -4.64 11.76 -22.14
C VAL A 652 -5.32 11.60 -20.77
N VAL A 653 -6.54 11.10 -20.77
CA VAL A 653 -7.30 10.80 -19.57
C VAL A 653 -7.12 9.31 -19.22
N LYS A 654 -6.73 9.02 -17.99
CA LYS A 654 -6.64 7.66 -17.46
C LYS A 654 -7.75 7.50 -16.40
N GLN A 655 -8.75 6.71 -16.74
CA GLN A 655 -9.97 6.57 -15.94
C GLN A 655 -10.13 5.17 -15.35
N THR A 656 -10.73 5.13 -14.17
CA THR A 656 -11.29 3.94 -13.55
C THR A 656 -12.59 4.30 -12.85
N GLU A 657 -13.48 3.34 -12.67
CA GLU A 657 -14.87 3.60 -12.24
C GLU A 657 -14.97 4.19 -10.81
N ASN A 658 -13.96 4.01 -9.95
CA ASN A 658 -14.08 4.33 -8.52
C ASN A 658 -13.01 5.31 -8.00
N ALA A 659 -12.23 5.96 -8.87
CA ALA A 659 -11.18 6.87 -8.46
C ALA A 659 -11.14 8.13 -9.33
N PRO A 660 -10.61 9.26 -8.84
CA PRO A 660 -10.49 10.49 -9.62
C PRO A 660 -9.71 10.27 -10.91
N ASP A 661 -10.14 10.88 -12.00
CA ASP A 661 -9.42 10.85 -13.27
C ASP A 661 -7.97 11.30 -13.09
N LEU A 662 -7.03 10.58 -13.72
CA LEU A 662 -5.65 11.00 -13.86
C LEU A 662 -5.42 11.54 -15.27
N PHE A 663 -4.59 12.55 -15.36
CA PHE A 663 -4.31 13.28 -16.59
C PHE A 663 -2.81 13.26 -16.88
N ASP A 664 -2.47 12.95 -18.11
CA ASP A 664 -1.10 12.89 -18.59
C ASP A 664 -0.98 13.55 -19.97
N LEU A 665 0.23 13.88 -20.41
CA LEU A 665 0.47 14.23 -21.79
C LEU A 665 0.72 12.96 -22.62
N HIS A 666 0.22 12.95 -23.86
CA HIS A 666 0.65 11.94 -24.81
C HIS A 666 2.19 11.98 -24.93
N PRO A 667 2.89 10.82 -24.97
CA PRO A 667 4.36 10.78 -24.99
C PRO A 667 5.00 11.64 -26.10
N LEU A 668 4.42 11.64 -27.30
CA LEU A 668 4.90 12.47 -28.41
C LEU A 668 4.75 13.97 -28.14
N VAL A 669 3.65 14.39 -27.50
CA VAL A 669 3.44 15.79 -27.10
C VAL A 669 4.46 16.18 -26.03
N ARG A 670 4.67 15.34 -25.02
CA ARG A 670 5.69 15.56 -23.97
C ARG A 670 7.08 15.72 -24.56
N GLN A 671 7.47 14.81 -25.46
CA GLN A 671 8.77 14.84 -26.13
C GLN A 671 8.93 16.11 -26.99
N PHE A 672 7.90 16.48 -27.75
CA PHE A 672 7.89 17.71 -28.55
C PHE A 672 8.12 18.96 -27.68
N VAL A 673 7.34 19.09 -26.60
CA VAL A 673 7.46 20.25 -25.68
C VAL A 673 8.86 20.31 -25.07
N ARG A 674 9.38 19.16 -24.57
CA ARG A 674 10.73 19.10 -23.95
C ARG A 674 11.85 19.42 -24.95
N LYS A 675 11.77 18.93 -26.19
CA LYS A 675 12.78 19.22 -27.23
C LYS A 675 12.77 20.67 -27.70
N ARG A 676 11.61 21.35 -27.64
CA ARG A 676 11.46 22.74 -28.07
C ARG A 676 12.13 23.77 -27.16
N PHE A 677 12.40 23.42 -25.91
CA PHE A 677 12.96 24.32 -24.90
C PHE A 677 14.26 23.81 -24.35
N SER A 678 15.28 24.70 -24.28
CA SER A 678 16.56 24.36 -23.67
C SER A 678 16.39 24.03 -22.17
N PRO A 679 17.34 23.30 -21.57
CA PRO A 679 17.33 23.02 -20.12
C PRO A 679 17.16 24.27 -19.27
N THR A 680 17.81 25.38 -19.62
CA THR A 680 17.68 26.67 -18.93
C THR A 680 16.27 27.26 -19.01
N GLN A 681 15.58 27.13 -20.14
CA GLN A 681 14.20 27.58 -20.30
C GLN A 681 13.19 26.66 -19.59
N ARG A 682 13.55 25.41 -19.34
CA ARG A 682 12.75 24.45 -18.62
C ARG A 682 12.90 24.58 -17.10
N ALA A 683 14.07 25.02 -16.62
CA ALA A 683 14.41 25.10 -15.19
C ALA A 683 13.36 25.81 -14.33
N GLY A 684 12.74 26.87 -14.85
CA GLY A 684 11.66 27.60 -14.16
C GLY A 684 10.41 26.73 -13.92
N PHE A 685 10.03 25.90 -14.92
CA PHE A 685 8.87 25.01 -14.83
C PHE A 685 9.18 23.79 -13.96
N ILE A 686 10.36 23.22 -14.06
CA ILE A 686 10.84 22.15 -13.19
C ILE A 686 10.77 22.60 -11.72
N LYS A 687 11.25 23.82 -11.41
CA LYS A 687 11.18 24.39 -10.05
C LYS A 687 9.73 24.49 -9.54
N VAL A 688 8.80 24.85 -10.40
CA VAL A 688 7.37 24.92 -10.04
C VAL A 688 6.82 23.53 -9.69
N VAL A 689 7.12 22.52 -10.49
CA VAL A 689 6.70 21.14 -10.24
C VAL A 689 7.36 20.59 -8.96
N LEU A 690 8.67 20.86 -8.74
CA LEU A 690 9.38 20.50 -7.52
C LEU A 690 8.74 21.11 -6.27
N ASN A 691 8.37 22.39 -6.31
CA ASN A 691 7.65 23.03 -5.20
C ASN A 691 6.30 22.34 -4.95
N GLY A 692 5.63 21.89 -6.00
CA GLY A 692 4.39 21.14 -5.91
C GLY A 692 4.60 19.78 -5.21
N TYR A 693 5.61 19.02 -5.61
CA TYR A 693 5.96 17.77 -4.94
C TYR A 693 6.40 17.99 -3.49
N GLN A 694 7.20 19.02 -3.22
CA GLN A 694 7.58 19.38 -1.85
C GLN A 694 6.36 19.69 -0.98
N ALA A 695 5.37 20.40 -1.51
CA ALA A 695 4.13 20.68 -0.79
C ALA A 695 3.29 19.41 -0.55
N ILE A 696 3.28 18.45 -1.48
CA ILE A 696 2.62 17.15 -1.29
C ILE A 696 3.36 16.33 -0.23
N ILE A 697 4.68 16.18 -0.36
CA ILE A 697 5.53 15.47 0.60
C ILE A 697 5.38 16.07 2.00
N GLY A 698 5.35 17.40 2.13
CA GLY A 698 5.16 18.09 3.41
C GLY A 698 3.84 17.74 4.12
N THR A 699 2.84 17.19 3.41
CA THR A 699 1.59 16.74 4.06
C THR A 699 1.75 15.43 4.83
N PHE A 700 2.79 14.64 4.55
CA PHE A 700 3.01 13.33 5.17
C PHE A 700 4.45 13.08 5.65
N SER A 701 5.37 14.02 5.44
CA SER A 701 6.77 13.85 5.86
C SER A 701 6.95 13.64 7.38
N ALA A 702 6.02 14.14 8.19
CA ALA A 702 6.04 13.94 9.65
C ALA A 702 5.76 12.48 10.07
N VAL A 703 5.19 11.66 9.17
CA VAL A 703 4.86 10.25 9.39
C VAL A 703 5.63 9.33 8.44
N LEU A 704 6.71 9.86 7.86
CA LEU A 704 7.57 9.08 6.98
C LEU A 704 8.17 7.90 7.75
N GLY A 705 7.97 6.69 7.25
CA GLY A 705 8.45 5.48 7.89
C GLY A 705 8.24 4.24 7.04
N VAL A 706 8.72 3.11 7.54
CA VAL A 706 8.76 1.80 6.84
C VAL A 706 7.40 1.23 6.45
N HIS A 707 6.32 1.69 7.09
CA HIS A 707 4.95 1.22 6.79
C HIS A 707 4.22 2.11 5.78
N MET A 708 4.91 3.09 5.19
CA MET A 708 4.27 4.01 4.25
C MET A 708 3.99 3.30 2.91
N PRO A 709 2.76 3.46 2.34
CA PRO A 709 2.45 2.90 1.03
C PRO A 709 3.41 3.39 -0.06
N PHE A 710 3.81 2.50 -0.95
CA PHE A 710 4.75 2.82 -2.04
C PHE A 710 4.31 4.03 -2.88
N ALA A 711 3.02 4.18 -3.15
CA ALA A 711 2.49 5.34 -3.88
C ALA A 711 2.87 6.70 -3.24
N MET A 712 3.05 6.75 -1.91
CA MET A 712 3.51 7.95 -1.20
C MET A 712 5.04 8.07 -1.26
N LEU A 713 5.77 6.97 -1.04
CA LEU A 713 7.24 6.92 -1.13
C LEU A 713 7.73 7.27 -2.53
N ASN A 714 7.00 6.84 -3.56
CA ASN A 714 7.28 7.18 -4.95
C ASN A 714 7.30 8.69 -5.24
N ARG A 715 6.67 9.54 -4.38
CA ARG A 715 6.77 11.00 -4.50
C ARG A 715 8.18 11.51 -4.20
N TYR A 716 8.92 10.86 -3.29
CA TYR A 716 10.33 11.14 -3.05
C TYR A 716 11.18 10.74 -4.26
N SER A 717 10.96 9.55 -4.81
CA SER A 717 11.65 9.10 -6.03
C SER A 717 11.47 10.08 -7.19
N GLN A 718 10.24 10.50 -7.45
CA GLN A 718 9.90 11.49 -8.49
C GLN A 718 10.58 12.85 -8.24
N LYS A 719 10.64 13.28 -6.99
CA LYS A 719 11.30 14.53 -6.61
C LYS A 719 12.80 14.44 -6.85
N VAL A 720 13.47 13.33 -6.45
CA VAL A 720 14.91 13.11 -6.71
C VAL A 720 15.19 13.15 -8.21
N GLU A 721 14.44 12.43 -9.03
CA GLU A 721 14.62 12.41 -10.49
C GLU A 721 14.48 13.81 -11.12
N LEU A 722 13.54 14.62 -10.64
CA LEU A 722 13.39 16.01 -11.08
C LEU A 722 14.53 16.89 -10.61
N GLU A 723 15.02 16.72 -9.38
CA GLU A 723 16.17 17.44 -8.84
C GLU A 723 17.43 17.11 -9.63
N VAL A 724 17.64 15.83 -9.97
CA VAL A 724 18.73 15.40 -10.86
C VAL A 724 18.61 16.05 -12.24
N SER A 725 17.42 16.00 -12.85
CA SER A 725 17.16 16.61 -14.16
C SER A 725 17.35 18.13 -14.19
N ALA A 726 17.23 18.78 -13.04
CA ALA A 726 17.46 20.21 -12.84
C ALA A 726 18.91 20.56 -12.45
N GLY A 727 19.79 19.56 -12.28
CA GLY A 727 21.16 19.76 -11.78
C GLY A 727 21.26 20.14 -10.30
N LEU A 728 20.19 19.89 -9.52
CA LEU A 728 20.11 20.21 -8.08
C LEU A 728 20.60 19.03 -7.23
N PHE A 729 21.80 18.55 -7.50
CA PHE A 729 22.32 17.28 -6.94
C PHE A 729 22.39 17.26 -5.41
N GLU A 730 22.77 18.36 -4.74
CA GLU A 730 22.77 18.43 -3.26
C GLU A 730 21.39 18.11 -2.69
N LYS A 731 20.33 18.72 -3.28
CA LYS A 731 18.97 18.46 -2.87
C LYS A 731 18.51 17.03 -3.17
N ALA A 732 18.97 16.48 -4.30
CA ALA A 732 18.69 15.10 -4.66
C ALA A 732 19.27 14.12 -3.64
N PHE A 733 20.49 14.34 -3.16
CA PHE A 733 21.10 13.57 -2.07
C PHE A 733 20.34 13.73 -0.76
N ASP A 734 19.95 14.96 -0.38
CA ASP A 734 19.17 15.21 0.84
C ASP A 734 17.79 14.50 0.76
N THR A 735 17.08 14.63 -0.36
CA THR A 735 15.77 14.01 -0.55
C THR A 735 15.85 12.48 -0.51
N LEU A 736 16.88 11.90 -1.12
CA LEU A 736 17.11 10.46 -1.11
C LEU A 736 17.46 9.95 0.29
N SER A 737 18.30 10.71 1.02
CA SER A 737 18.66 10.39 2.41
C SER A 737 17.45 10.49 3.36
N ASP A 738 16.54 11.45 3.15
CA ASP A 738 15.30 11.55 3.94
C ASP A 738 14.39 10.33 3.76
N ALA A 739 14.34 9.75 2.56
CA ALA A 739 13.48 8.62 2.22
C ALA A 739 14.15 7.25 2.41
N GLU A 740 15.44 7.20 2.74
CA GLU A 740 16.27 5.99 2.80
C GLU A 740 15.66 4.91 3.70
N ASP A 741 15.40 5.24 4.96
CA ASP A 741 14.85 4.29 5.93
C ASP A 741 13.46 3.78 5.52
N ALA A 742 12.63 4.66 4.96
CA ALA A 742 11.29 4.30 4.53
C ALA A 742 11.29 3.43 3.25
N LEU A 743 12.22 3.68 2.32
CA LEU A 743 12.35 2.88 1.09
C LEU A 743 12.99 1.52 1.38
N ILE A 744 14.13 1.50 2.07
CA ILE A 744 14.87 0.26 2.33
C ILE A 744 14.15 -0.58 3.40
N GLY A 745 13.82 0.02 4.54
CA GLY A 745 13.12 -0.66 5.62
C GLY A 745 11.68 -1.04 5.29
N GLY A 746 11.03 -0.32 4.36
CA GLY A 746 9.71 -0.66 3.82
C GLY A 746 9.72 -1.72 2.71
N GLY A 747 10.89 -2.30 2.38
CA GLY A 747 11.02 -3.34 1.37
C GLY A 747 11.03 -2.86 -0.08
N HIS A 748 11.18 -1.55 -0.28
CA HIS A 748 11.30 -0.94 -1.61
C HIS A 748 12.76 -0.68 -2.00
N THR A 749 13.65 -1.55 -1.58
CA THR A 749 15.11 -1.50 -1.76
C THR A 749 15.50 -1.30 -3.23
N GLN A 750 14.80 -1.96 -4.15
CA GLN A 750 15.01 -1.84 -5.60
C GLN A 750 14.76 -0.40 -6.10
N GLU A 751 13.73 0.25 -5.57
CA GLU A 751 13.41 1.63 -5.94
C GLU A 751 14.48 2.59 -5.42
N TYR A 752 15.00 2.36 -4.21
CA TYR A 752 16.11 3.12 -3.68
C TYR A 752 17.34 3.00 -4.60
N VAL A 753 17.74 1.77 -4.97
CA VAL A 753 18.88 1.52 -5.88
C VAL A 753 18.66 2.17 -7.24
N ARG A 754 17.46 2.04 -7.80
CA ARG A 754 17.10 2.66 -9.08
C ARG A 754 17.32 4.17 -9.07
N VAL A 755 16.78 4.85 -8.07
CA VAL A 755 16.84 6.32 -7.96
C VAL A 755 18.27 6.78 -7.63
N ALA A 756 18.98 6.07 -6.74
CA ALA A 756 20.36 6.34 -6.42
C ALA A 756 21.26 6.17 -7.66
N ARG A 757 21.02 5.15 -8.49
CA ARG A 757 21.77 4.94 -9.74
C ARG A 757 21.62 6.13 -10.69
N VAL A 758 20.40 6.63 -10.90
CA VAL A 758 20.15 7.85 -11.71
C VAL A 758 20.93 9.05 -11.17
N LEU A 759 21.03 9.19 -9.85
CA LEU A 759 21.80 10.27 -9.23
C LEU A 759 23.30 10.08 -9.45
N PHE A 760 23.87 8.90 -9.21
CA PHE A 760 25.30 8.62 -9.36
C PHE A 760 25.78 8.64 -10.81
N GLU A 761 24.94 8.32 -11.79
CA GLU A 761 25.23 8.46 -13.22
C GLU A 761 25.29 9.92 -13.70
N ALA A 762 24.55 10.79 -13.03
CA ALA A 762 24.45 12.20 -13.42
C ALA A 762 25.49 13.13 -12.80
N ILE A 763 26.20 12.70 -11.76
CA ILE A 763 27.17 13.54 -11.03
C ILE A 763 28.59 13.40 -11.58
N ASP A 764 29.39 14.41 -11.31
CA ASP A 764 30.85 14.37 -11.50
C ASP A 764 31.51 13.80 -10.22
N TRP A 765 31.99 12.57 -10.29
CA TRP A 765 32.59 11.84 -9.18
C TRP A 765 33.82 12.53 -8.59
N GLU A 766 34.65 13.22 -9.40
CA GLU A 766 35.85 13.88 -8.91
C GLU A 766 35.54 15.00 -7.92
N THR A 767 34.46 15.72 -8.16
CA THR A 767 34.05 16.87 -7.35
C THR A 767 32.99 16.57 -6.32
N ALA A 768 32.25 15.47 -6.48
CA ALA A 768 31.11 15.08 -5.64
C ALA A 768 31.45 14.97 -4.14
N PRO A 769 32.56 14.33 -3.72
CA PRO A 769 32.90 14.21 -2.30
C PRO A 769 33.08 15.54 -1.57
N ALA A 770 33.50 16.58 -2.28
CA ALA A 770 33.68 17.91 -1.72
C ALA A 770 32.41 18.76 -1.76
N LYS A 771 31.51 18.47 -2.69
CA LYS A 771 30.30 19.27 -2.94
C LYS A 771 29.08 18.83 -2.17
N TYR A 772 28.87 17.51 -1.99
CA TYR A 772 27.61 16.95 -1.50
C TYR A 772 27.77 16.31 -0.13
N LYS A 773 27.06 16.82 0.85
CA LYS A 773 27.17 16.40 2.26
C LYS A 773 26.82 14.93 2.49
N GLN A 774 25.78 14.43 1.80
CA GLN A 774 25.29 13.07 1.98
C GLN A 774 25.99 12.05 1.06
N PHE A 775 26.96 12.48 0.23
CA PHE A 775 27.59 11.63 -0.78
C PHE A 775 28.20 10.37 -0.19
N ASP A 776 29.07 10.50 0.82
CA ASP A 776 29.79 9.36 1.42
C ASP A 776 28.81 8.36 2.05
N LYS A 777 27.80 8.85 2.79
CA LYS A 777 26.73 8.02 3.37
C LYS A 777 25.98 7.27 2.28
N THR A 778 25.53 7.97 1.23
CA THR A 778 24.73 7.37 0.14
C THR A 778 25.54 6.31 -0.62
N VAL A 779 26.87 6.49 -0.80
CA VAL A 779 27.75 5.46 -1.38
C VAL A 779 27.73 4.20 -0.52
N GLY A 780 27.89 4.34 0.80
CA GLY A 780 27.90 3.20 1.72
C GLY A 780 26.61 2.42 1.71
N VAL A 781 25.48 3.14 1.77
CA VAL A 781 24.14 2.53 1.70
C VAL A 781 23.92 1.84 0.35
N MET A 782 24.31 2.48 -0.76
CA MET A 782 24.15 1.90 -2.10
C MET A 782 24.95 0.61 -2.27
N VAL A 783 26.23 0.59 -1.82
CA VAL A 783 27.07 -0.62 -1.88
C VAL A 783 26.45 -1.76 -1.07
N SER A 784 26.08 -1.49 0.19
CA SER A 784 25.44 -2.49 1.05
C SER A 784 24.15 -3.03 0.44
N THR A 785 23.35 -2.17 -0.16
CA THR A 785 22.09 -2.52 -0.78
C THR A 785 22.27 -3.37 -2.04
N LEU A 786 23.24 -3.03 -2.88
CA LEU A 786 23.61 -3.83 -4.07
C LEU A 786 24.08 -5.24 -3.67
N ASP A 787 24.87 -5.36 -2.58
CA ASP A 787 25.31 -6.65 -2.07
C ASP A 787 24.14 -7.51 -1.56
N GLN A 788 23.18 -6.89 -0.87
CA GLN A 788 21.95 -7.57 -0.42
C GLN A 788 21.11 -8.09 -1.58
N LEU A 789 21.12 -7.38 -2.70
CA LEU A 789 20.42 -7.76 -3.93
C LEU A 789 21.21 -8.76 -4.79
N GLY A 790 22.44 -9.13 -4.39
CA GLY A 790 23.30 -10.03 -5.15
C GLY A 790 24.01 -9.37 -6.34
N GLU A 791 23.92 -8.04 -6.49
CA GLU A 791 24.55 -7.28 -7.58
C GLU A 791 26.04 -6.93 -7.27
N ALA A 792 26.82 -7.96 -6.95
CA ALA A 792 28.22 -7.81 -6.53
C ALA A 792 29.09 -7.00 -7.52
N SER A 793 28.89 -7.17 -8.82
CA SER A 793 29.64 -6.46 -9.85
C SER A 793 29.37 -4.95 -9.83
N SER A 794 28.12 -4.55 -9.63
CA SER A 794 27.71 -3.14 -9.52
C SER A 794 28.26 -2.50 -8.23
N ALA A 795 28.24 -3.25 -7.12
CA ALA A 795 28.81 -2.82 -5.85
C ALA A 795 30.35 -2.61 -5.97
N ASP A 796 31.06 -3.52 -6.65
CA ASP A 796 32.50 -3.39 -6.89
C ASP A 796 32.84 -2.20 -7.80
N GLU A 797 31.99 -1.91 -8.78
CA GLU A 797 32.14 -0.72 -9.63
C GLU A 797 31.98 0.57 -8.82
N MET A 798 30.96 0.62 -7.98
CA MET A 798 30.72 1.73 -7.06
C MET A 798 31.92 1.95 -6.14
N LEU A 799 32.44 0.88 -5.54
CA LEU A 799 33.64 0.94 -4.68
C LEU A 799 34.88 1.43 -5.43
N ARG A 800 35.10 0.99 -6.69
CA ARG A 800 36.23 1.48 -7.52
C ARG A 800 36.11 2.97 -7.81
N ASN A 801 34.91 3.43 -8.19
CA ASN A 801 34.67 4.85 -8.45
C ASN A 801 34.89 5.70 -7.20
N TYR A 802 34.43 5.21 -6.04
CA TYR A 802 34.63 5.90 -4.77
C TYR A 802 36.13 5.97 -4.38
N GLU A 803 36.87 4.87 -4.45
CA GLU A 803 38.30 4.82 -4.15
C GLU A 803 39.11 5.79 -5.02
N ALA A 804 38.77 5.89 -6.31
CA ALA A 804 39.48 6.74 -7.25
C ALA A 804 39.38 8.25 -6.92
N THR A 805 38.33 8.64 -6.18
CA THR A 805 38.06 10.07 -5.90
C THR A 805 38.51 10.55 -4.53
N ILE A 806 38.98 9.62 -3.66
CA ILE A 806 39.32 9.96 -2.27
C ILE A 806 40.82 9.79 -1.99
N PRO A 807 41.47 10.78 -1.36
CA PRO A 807 42.88 10.65 -0.96
C PRO A 807 43.03 9.61 0.17
N GLN A 808 44.09 8.82 0.09
CA GLN A 808 44.50 7.94 1.18
C GLN A 808 44.80 8.74 2.46
N LYS A 809 44.60 8.12 3.62
CA LYS A 809 44.83 8.72 4.97
C LYS A 809 43.91 9.90 5.31
N THR A 810 42.69 9.85 4.81
CA THR A 810 41.62 10.79 5.17
C THR A 810 40.45 10.06 5.88
N ALA A 811 39.56 10.80 6.56
CA ALA A 811 38.37 10.25 7.16
C ALA A 811 37.51 9.47 6.11
N ARG A 812 37.45 9.98 4.89
CA ARG A 812 36.75 9.32 3.78
C ARG A 812 37.39 8.00 3.38
N TYR A 813 38.70 7.89 3.42
CA TYR A 813 39.35 6.62 3.12
C TYR A 813 39.14 5.59 4.23
N ILE A 814 39.04 6.02 5.49
CA ILE A 814 38.62 5.16 6.60
C ILE A 814 37.19 4.64 6.35
N HIS A 815 36.26 5.52 5.96
CA HIS A 815 34.90 5.13 5.57
C HIS A 815 34.89 4.12 4.40
N TYR A 816 35.71 4.38 3.37
CA TYR A 816 35.84 3.42 2.26
C TYR A 816 36.31 2.03 2.74
N CYS A 817 37.30 2.00 3.67
CA CYS A 817 37.74 0.72 4.25
C CYS A 817 36.59 -0.01 4.98
N ASP A 818 35.76 0.71 5.71
CA ASP A 818 34.60 0.16 6.41
C ASP A 818 33.54 -0.37 5.42
N VAL A 819 33.13 0.45 4.44
CA VAL A 819 32.17 0.03 3.42
C VAL A 819 32.65 -1.20 2.65
N LYS A 820 33.93 -1.22 2.28
CA LYS A 820 34.52 -2.36 1.57
C LYS A 820 34.62 -3.61 2.43
N ALA A 821 35.00 -3.47 3.69
CA ALA A 821 35.02 -4.57 4.65
C ALA A 821 33.62 -5.15 4.85
N PHE A 822 32.62 -4.29 5.04
CA PHE A 822 31.23 -4.70 5.22
C PHE A 822 30.68 -5.41 3.97
N SER A 823 31.00 -4.92 2.77
CA SER A 823 30.67 -5.56 1.50
C SER A 823 31.26 -6.98 1.41
N HIS A 824 32.56 -7.15 1.74
CA HIS A 824 33.16 -8.50 1.79
C HIS A 824 32.49 -9.40 2.82
N TRP A 825 32.16 -8.87 4.00
CA TRP A 825 31.48 -9.63 5.04
C TRP A 825 30.09 -10.10 4.59
N GLN A 826 29.29 -9.23 3.96
CA GLN A 826 27.96 -9.58 3.43
C GLN A 826 28.03 -10.71 2.39
N ARG A 827 29.09 -10.76 1.61
CA ARG A 827 29.36 -11.82 0.59
C ARG A 827 30.03 -13.06 1.14
N GLY A 828 30.28 -13.16 2.46
CA GLY A 828 30.96 -14.30 3.09
C GLY A 828 32.48 -14.31 2.94
N GLY A 829 33.09 -13.27 2.40
CA GLY A 829 34.54 -13.09 2.29
C GLY A 829 35.15 -12.58 3.60
N PHE A 830 35.06 -13.35 4.69
CA PHE A 830 35.40 -12.90 6.04
C PHE A 830 36.87 -12.51 6.21
N ASP A 831 37.79 -13.22 5.56
CA ASP A 831 39.23 -12.89 5.63
C ASP A 831 39.54 -11.52 5.03
N GLN A 832 38.97 -11.21 3.85
CA GLN A 832 39.10 -9.90 3.22
C GLN A 832 38.41 -8.82 4.04
N ALA A 833 37.28 -9.13 4.66
CA ALA A 833 36.58 -8.21 5.54
C ALA A 833 37.42 -7.84 6.76
N VAL A 834 38.09 -8.81 7.41
CA VAL A 834 39.04 -8.57 8.50
C VAL A 834 40.21 -7.70 8.03
N GLU A 835 40.78 -7.98 6.85
CA GLU A 835 41.89 -7.20 6.29
C GLU A 835 41.52 -5.73 6.12
N TRP A 836 40.40 -5.43 5.46
CA TRP A 836 39.96 -4.07 5.18
C TRP A 836 39.51 -3.33 6.43
N ALA A 837 38.74 -3.96 7.33
CA ALA A 837 38.36 -3.36 8.60
C ALA A 837 39.56 -3.05 9.48
N SER A 838 40.52 -3.98 9.61
CA SER A 838 41.77 -3.77 10.36
C SER A 838 42.64 -2.64 9.77
N ARG A 839 42.62 -2.45 8.44
CA ARG A 839 43.28 -1.34 7.78
C ARG A 839 42.64 -0.02 8.16
N GLY A 840 41.31 0.06 8.20
CA GLY A 840 40.57 1.25 8.62
C GLY A 840 40.84 1.62 10.07
N VAL A 841 40.81 0.65 10.99
CA VAL A 841 41.14 0.84 12.42
C VAL A 841 42.55 1.39 12.57
N ARG A 842 43.56 0.75 11.95
CA ARG A 842 44.97 1.23 12.01
C ARG A 842 45.14 2.65 11.45
N LEU A 843 44.47 2.96 10.33
CA LEU A 843 44.54 4.30 9.76
C LEU A 843 43.93 5.37 10.67
N LYS A 844 42.86 5.03 11.38
CA LYS A 844 42.24 5.94 12.36
C LYS A 844 43.21 6.24 13.50
N GLU A 845 43.89 5.22 14.04
CA GLU A 845 44.91 5.37 15.07
C GLU A 845 46.14 6.14 14.60
N GLU A 846 46.72 5.81 13.42
CA GLU A 846 47.91 6.44 12.88
C GLU A 846 47.73 7.91 12.51
N THR A 847 46.53 8.25 12.00
CA THR A 847 46.27 9.61 11.49
C THR A 847 45.64 10.53 12.52
N ASN A 848 45.12 9.98 13.62
CA ASN A 848 44.36 10.67 14.64
C ASN A 848 43.26 11.60 14.04
N VAL A 849 42.66 11.18 12.94
CA VAL A 849 41.59 11.91 12.24
C VAL A 849 40.30 11.77 13.04
N ASP A 850 39.70 12.92 13.35
CA ASP A 850 38.36 12.92 13.95
C ASP A 850 37.33 12.47 12.90
N THR A 851 36.72 11.31 13.13
CA THR A 851 35.74 10.70 12.25
C THR A 851 34.72 9.89 13.04
N ASN A 852 33.46 9.97 12.63
CA ASN A 852 32.37 9.17 13.16
C ASN A 852 32.31 7.75 12.53
N PHE A 853 33.15 7.46 11.53
CA PHE A 853 33.20 6.14 10.91
C PHE A 853 33.92 5.15 11.82
N ASP A 854 33.29 4.02 12.08
CA ASP A 854 33.72 3.00 13.04
C ASP A 854 33.93 1.65 12.36
N CYS A 855 35.17 1.42 11.89
CA CYS A 855 35.57 0.12 11.34
C CYS A 855 35.63 -1.00 12.39
N GLU A 856 35.58 -0.68 13.69
CA GLU A 856 35.69 -1.67 14.78
C GLU A 856 34.49 -2.60 14.82
N HIS A 857 33.27 -2.07 14.53
CA HIS A 857 32.05 -2.90 14.47
C HIS A 857 32.12 -3.93 13.33
N THR A 858 32.51 -3.49 12.14
CA THR A 858 32.70 -4.39 10.98
C THR A 858 33.84 -5.39 11.22
N LEU A 859 34.90 -4.96 11.90
CA LEU A 859 35.99 -5.84 12.31
C LEU A 859 35.48 -6.94 13.28
N ALA A 860 34.68 -6.53 14.26
CA ALA A 860 34.10 -7.47 15.23
C ALA A 860 33.20 -8.51 14.54
N LEU A 861 32.32 -8.08 13.63
CA LEU A 861 31.48 -8.99 12.84
C LEU A 861 32.34 -9.99 12.04
N SER A 862 33.38 -9.48 11.39
CA SER A 862 34.26 -10.26 10.51
C SER A 862 35.10 -11.28 11.31
N GLN A 863 35.69 -10.87 12.46
CA GLN A 863 36.43 -11.74 13.36
C GLN A 863 35.55 -12.84 13.96
N ARG A 864 34.31 -12.49 14.35
CA ARG A 864 33.35 -13.47 14.84
C ARG A 864 33.12 -14.59 13.82
N ASP A 865 33.00 -14.23 12.56
CA ASP A 865 32.60 -15.17 11.51
C ASP A 865 33.79 -15.89 10.85
N VAL A 866 35.01 -15.30 10.87
CA VAL A 866 36.22 -15.97 10.44
C VAL A 866 36.70 -17.04 11.44
N GLY A 867 36.21 -17.00 12.67
CA GLY A 867 36.54 -18.03 13.69
C GLY A 867 37.34 -17.54 14.89
N GLU A 868 37.43 -16.19 15.05
CA GLU A 868 38.13 -15.57 16.18
C GLU A 868 37.13 -14.86 17.13
N PRO A 869 36.16 -15.64 17.74
CA PRO A 869 35.05 -15.03 18.50
C PRO A 869 35.52 -14.36 19.80
N ALA A 870 36.68 -14.68 20.34
CA ALA A 870 37.22 -14.00 21.51
C ALA A 870 37.66 -12.59 21.22
N LEU A 871 38.35 -12.36 20.09
CA LEU A 871 38.72 -11.00 19.64
C LEU A 871 37.49 -10.16 19.28
N ALA A 872 36.51 -10.80 18.63
CA ALA A 872 35.25 -10.15 18.31
C ALA A 872 34.49 -9.72 19.57
N LEU A 873 34.46 -10.55 20.60
CA LEU A 873 33.81 -10.27 21.87
C LEU A 873 34.38 -9.03 22.54
N ASP A 874 35.72 -8.89 22.59
CA ASP A 874 36.39 -7.73 23.17
C ASP A 874 36.00 -6.43 22.46
N LEU A 875 35.90 -6.47 21.12
CA LEU A 875 35.46 -5.33 20.32
C LEU A 875 33.98 -4.98 20.54
N PHE A 876 33.10 -5.97 20.63
CA PHE A 876 31.67 -5.71 20.90
C PHE A 876 31.46 -5.15 22.30
N LEU A 877 32.23 -5.57 23.29
CA LEU A 877 32.14 -5.08 24.65
C LEU A 877 32.66 -3.64 24.83
N LYS A 878 33.53 -3.14 23.93
CA LYS A 878 34.10 -1.78 24.00
C LYS A 878 34.64 -1.40 25.38
N GLY A 879 35.28 -2.36 26.05
CA GLY A 879 35.83 -2.17 27.42
C GLY A 879 34.84 -2.38 28.57
N SER A 880 33.58 -2.71 28.31
CA SER A 880 32.61 -3.10 29.32
C SER A 880 32.92 -4.50 29.87
N SER A 881 32.58 -4.75 31.15
CA SER A 881 32.74 -6.09 31.74
C SER A 881 31.67 -7.03 31.23
N LEU A 882 32.07 -8.22 30.72
CA LEU A 882 31.14 -9.27 30.35
C LEU A 882 30.28 -9.72 31.52
N ASP A 883 30.86 -9.84 32.72
CA ASP A 883 30.12 -10.24 33.93
C ASP A 883 29.04 -9.23 34.31
N GLU A 884 29.31 -7.95 34.16
CA GLU A 884 28.32 -6.89 34.38
C GLU A 884 27.21 -6.95 33.30
N LEU A 885 27.56 -7.21 32.03
CA LEU A 885 26.62 -7.34 30.95
C LEU A 885 25.69 -8.56 31.14
N LEU A 886 26.20 -9.67 31.64
CA LEU A 886 25.44 -10.90 31.88
C LEU A 886 24.53 -10.81 33.11
N ASN A 887 25.04 -10.23 34.20
CA ASN A 887 24.43 -10.28 35.54
C ASN A 887 23.87 -8.91 35.98
N GLY A 888 24.16 -7.82 35.29
CA GLY A 888 23.68 -6.48 35.60
C GLY A 888 22.22 -6.24 35.25
N GLU A 889 21.51 -5.47 36.10
CA GLU A 889 20.14 -5.01 35.81
C GLU A 889 20.09 -3.84 34.83
N SER A 890 21.22 -3.15 34.59
CA SER A 890 21.30 -2.03 33.67
C SER A 890 21.44 -2.52 32.22
N ASP A 891 20.52 -2.10 31.36
CA ASP A 891 20.75 -2.11 29.91
C ASP A 891 21.84 -1.06 29.63
N TYR A 892 23.07 -1.50 29.34
CA TYR A 892 24.22 -0.65 28.99
C TYR A 892 24.01 0.16 27.70
N GLY A 893 22.75 0.43 27.29
CA GLY A 893 22.41 1.10 26.03
C GLY A 893 22.77 0.30 24.78
N PHE A 894 23.01 -1.01 24.95
CA PHE A 894 23.24 -1.91 23.83
C PHE A 894 21.92 -2.21 23.12
N GLU A 895 21.89 -2.00 21.82
CA GLU A 895 20.76 -2.42 20.97
C GLU A 895 20.62 -3.95 20.99
N GLY A 896 19.41 -4.47 20.79
CA GLY A 896 19.12 -5.89 20.78
C GLY A 896 20.02 -6.70 19.82
N ALA A 897 20.42 -6.12 18.69
CA ALA A 897 21.34 -6.72 17.73
C ALA A 897 22.76 -6.93 18.33
N VAL A 898 23.26 -6.01 19.14
CA VAL A 898 24.59 -6.13 19.78
C VAL A 898 24.59 -7.25 20.79
N TYR A 899 23.54 -7.38 21.63
CA TYR A 899 23.38 -8.53 22.53
C TYR A 899 23.36 -9.87 21.74
N GLY A 900 22.73 -9.90 20.57
CA GLY A 900 22.74 -11.04 19.68
C GLY A 900 24.14 -11.41 19.20
N ASN A 901 24.95 -10.43 18.81
CA ASN A 901 26.33 -10.62 18.37
C ASN A 901 27.25 -11.12 19.50
N VAL A 902 27.13 -10.54 20.70
CA VAL A 902 27.86 -11.02 21.91
C VAL A 902 27.46 -12.47 22.21
N GLY A 903 26.16 -12.77 22.22
CA GLY A 903 25.65 -14.13 22.42
C GLY A 903 26.20 -15.12 21.37
N ARG A 904 26.30 -14.69 20.09
CA ARG A 904 26.89 -15.51 19.03
C ARG A 904 28.37 -15.79 19.26
N CYS A 905 29.16 -14.82 19.73
CA CYS A 905 30.54 -15.02 20.12
C CYS A 905 30.66 -16.06 21.24
N LEU A 906 29.88 -15.91 22.31
CA LEU A 906 29.86 -16.84 23.45
C LEU A 906 29.46 -18.25 23.03
N GLN A 907 28.49 -18.40 22.15
CA GLN A 907 28.06 -19.67 21.58
C GLN A 907 29.21 -20.36 20.82
N LYS A 908 29.93 -19.61 19.96
CA LYS A 908 31.09 -20.12 19.21
C LYS A 908 32.26 -20.50 20.14
N MET A 909 32.38 -19.83 21.30
CA MET A 909 33.35 -20.16 22.35
C MET A 909 32.92 -21.36 23.24
N GLY A 910 31.74 -21.96 23.02
CA GLY A 910 31.22 -23.07 23.82
C GLY A 910 30.58 -22.66 25.15
N ARG A 911 30.32 -21.34 25.38
CA ARG A 911 29.67 -20.80 26.58
C ARG A 911 28.16 -20.71 26.38
N GLY A 912 27.48 -21.84 26.28
CA GLY A 912 26.04 -21.91 25.90
C GLY A 912 25.11 -21.18 26.85
N GLU A 913 25.30 -21.39 28.19
CA GLU A 913 24.47 -20.72 29.21
C GLU A 913 24.57 -19.19 29.14
N ASP A 914 25.78 -18.65 28.99
CA ASP A 914 25.99 -17.21 28.87
C ASP A 914 25.46 -16.66 27.54
N ALA A 915 25.60 -17.43 26.47
CA ALA A 915 25.00 -17.10 25.19
C ALA A 915 23.46 -16.95 25.29
N LEU A 916 22.81 -17.90 25.99
CA LEU A 916 21.35 -17.82 26.21
C LEU A 916 20.92 -16.58 27.01
N LYS A 917 21.72 -16.17 28.02
CA LYS A 917 21.44 -14.91 28.74
C LYS A 917 21.47 -13.70 27.79
N CYS A 918 22.50 -13.62 26.93
CA CYS A 918 22.59 -12.56 25.92
C CYS A 918 21.45 -12.64 24.90
N PHE A 919 21.12 -13.83 24.42
CA PHE A 919 20.01 -14.02 23.48
C PHE A 919 18.65 -13.67 24.09
N LYS A 920 18.43 -13.85 25.39
CA LYS A 920 17.23 -13.36 26.05
C LYS A 920 17.12 -11.84 26.02
N LYS A 921 18.22 -11.12 26.29
CA LYS A 921 18.27 -9.66 26.19
C LYS A 921 18.07 -9.22 24.75
N SER A 922 18.72 -9.87 23.77
CA SER A 922 18.54 -9.62 22.33
C SER A 922 17.10 -9.84 21.91
N PHE A 923 16.49 -10.95 22.28
CA PHE A 923 15.10 -11.27 21.99
C PHE A 923 14.16 -10.16 22.49
N ARG A 924 14.28 -9.75 23.76
CA ARG A 924 13.45 -8.69 24.34
C ARG A 924 13.64 -7.34 23.63
N GLY A 925 14.88 -6.97 23.32
CA GLY A 925 15.21 -5.73 22.62
C GLY A 925 14.66 -5.70 21.19
N LEU A 926 14.80 -6.80 20.45
CA LEU A 926 14.33 -6.92 19.08
C LEU A 926 12.79 -7.03 18.97
N GLU A 927 12.10 -7.56 20.00
CA GLU A 927 10.63 -7.59 20.00
C GLU A 927 10.01 -6.20 20.23
N GLN A 928 10.74 -5.27 20.80
CA GLN A 928 10.30 -3.86 20.92
C GLN A 928 10.42 -3.10 19.60
N ASP A 929 11.26 -3.59 18.68
CA ASP A 929 11.42 -3.03 17.36
C ASP A 929 10.48 -3.76 16.37
N SER A 930 9.34 -3.16 16.11
CA SER A 930 8.33 -3.67 15.16
C SER A 930 8.66 -3.40 13.69
N SER A 931 9.81 -2.77 13.40
CA SER A 931 10.22 -2.46 12.03
C SER A 931 10.45 -3.74 11.22
N LEU A 932 10.09 -3.70 9.94
CA LEU A 932 10.38 -4.79 9.00
C LEU A 932 11.90 -5.01 8.88
N HIS A 933 12.71 -3.96 9.09
CA HIS A 933 14.17 -4.04 9.11
C HIS A 933 14.72 -4.97 10.21
N SER A 934 14.06 -5.04 11.37
CA SER A 934 14.44 -5.95 12.46
C SER A 934 14.00 -7.40 12.24
N ARG A 935 13.17 -7.69 11.24
CA ARG A 935 12.58 -9.01 10.99
C ARG A 935 13.64 -10.10 10.77
N SER A 936 14.63 -9.82 9.94
CA SER A 936 15.77 -10.74 9.74
C SER A 936 16.56 -10.95 11.02
N ASN A 937 16.84 -9.90 11.78
CA ASN A 937 17.55 -9.97 13.06
C ASN A 937 16.78 -10.81 14.09
N ARG A 938 15.45 -10.66 14.15
CA ARG A 938 14.58 -11.48 15.01
C ARG A 938 14.62 -12.95 14.62
N ALA A 939 14.58 -13.27 13.33
CA ALA A 939 14.65 -14.65 12.86
C ALA A 939 16.02 -15.28 13.14
N TYR A 940 17.11 -14.56 12.89
CA TYR A 940 18.46 -15.06 13.22
C TYR A 940 18.70 -15.21 14.72
N ALA A 941 18.22 -14.31 15.56
CA ALA A 941 18.28 -14.47 17.01
C ALA A 941 17.60 -15.78 17.44
N ARG A 942 16.45 -16.12 16.88
CA ARG A 942 15.74 -17.37 17.12
C ARG A 942 16.52 -18.59 16.64
N LYS A 943 17.09 -18.52 15.44
CA LYS A 943 17.99 -19.56 14.92
C LYS A 943 19.14 -19.86 15.89
N TRP A 944 19.82 -18.82 16.38
CA TRP A 944 20.96 -18.98 17.30
C TRP A 944 20.54 -19.55 18.65
N ILE A 945 19.37 -19.17 19.16
CA ILE A 945 18.78 -19.80 20.35
C ILE A 945 18.53 -21.28 20.09
N ALA A 946 17.89 -21.61 18.95
CA ALA A 946 17.60 -23.00 18.57
C ALA A 946 18.88 -23.88 18.49
N GLU A 947 19.96 -23.37 17.90
CA GLU A 947 21.23 -24.02 17.81
C GLU A 947 21.85 -24.32 19.20
N VAL A 948 21.73 -23.38 20.16
CA VAL A 948 22.24 -23.59 21.54
C VAL A 948 21.40 -24.64 22.25
N LEU A 949 20.08 -24.54 22.21
CA LEU A 949 19.15 -25.48 22.83
C LEU A 949 19.34 -26.90 22.29
N ALA A 950 19.58 -27.05 20.97
CA ALA A 950 19.90 -28.34 20.37
C ALA A 950 21.18 -28.96 20.95
N LYS A 951 22.25 -28.18 21.15
CA LYS A 951 23.52 -28.63 21.77
C LYS A 951 23.36 -29.00 23.24
N GLU A 952 22.48 -28.31 23.95
CA GLU A 952 22.15 -28.57 25.36
C GLU A 952 21.19 -29.77 25.52
N GLY A 953 20.67 -30.33 24.43
CA GLY A 953 19.78 -31.50 24.43
C GLY A 953 18.30 -31.17 24.52
N ASP A 954 17.92 -29.88 24.55
CA ASP A 954 16.51 -29.43 24.48
C ASP A 954 16.04 -29.41 23.01
N LYS A 955 15.72 -30.62 22.53
CA LYS A 955 15.20 -30.79 21.17
C LYS A 955 13.85 -30.05 20.96
N ALA A 956 12.97 -30.04 21.97
CA ALA A 956 11.66 -29.44 21.86
C ALA A 956 11.75 -27.88 21.77
N GLY A 957 12.57 -27.27 22.62
CA GLY A 957 12.88 -25.85 22.55
C GLY A 957 13.51 -25.46 21.22
N SER A 958 14.50 -26.23 20.75
CA SER A 958 15.16 -26.01 19.47
C SER A 958 14.17 -26.03 18.30
N GLN A 959 13.30 -27.04 18.20
CA GLN A 959 12.27 -27.15 17.18
C GLN A 959 11.30 -25.96 17.22
N ALA A 960 10.89 -25.56 18.43
CA ALA A 960 9.97 -24.42 18.60
C ALA A 960 10.56 -23.12 18.08
N PHE A 961 11.85 -22.84 18.37
CA PHE A 961 12.52 -21.63 17.90
C PHE A 961 12.81 -21.63 16.39
N TYR A 962 13.10 -22.78 15.78
CA TYR A 962 13.20 -22.89 14.31
C TYR A 962 11.85 -22.62 13.64
N LEU A 963 10.75 -23.20 14.16
CA LEU A 963 9.41 -22.97 13.64
C LEU A 963 9.00 -21.48 13.77
N ASP A 964 9.32 -20.85 14.89
CA ASP A 964 9.03 -19.43 15.11
C ASP A 964 9.87 -18.53 14.17
N ALA A 965 11.15 -18.86 13.94
CA ALA A 965 12.00 -18.18 12.96
C ALA A 965 11.44 -18.30 11.52
N ILE A 966 11.01 -19.50 11.13
CA ILE A 966 10.39 -19.77 9.83
C ILE A 966 9.10 -18.97 9.70
N LYS A 967 8.27 -18.92 10.74
CA LYS A 967 7.03 -18.14 10.77
C LYS A 967 7.27 -16.63 10.62
N ILE A 968 8.31 -16.10 11.30
CA ILE A 968 8.68 -14.69 11.20
C ILE A 968 9.13 -14.33 9.78
N LEU A 969 9.92 -15.18 9.13
CA LEU A 969 10.36 -14.97 7.75
C LEU A 969 9.20 -15.08 6.76
N GLY A 970 8.23 -15.96 7.03
CA GLY A 970 7.04 -16.13 6.20
C GLY A 970 7.33 -16.64 4.79
N SER A 971 6.34 -16.54 3.91
CA SER A 971 6.41 -17.02 2.52
C SER A 971 7.28 -16.14 1.61
N GLY A 972 7.72 -14.99 2.10
CA GLY A 972 8.47 -14.01 1.30
C GLY A 972 9.98 -14.16 1.32
N ALA A 973 10.53 -15.03 2.17
CA ALA A 973 11.97 -15.36 2.22
C ALA A 973 12.21 -16.84 1.95
N PRO A 974 11.80 -17.39 0.78
CA PRO A 974 11.73 -18.82 0.52
C PRO A 974 13.07 -19.54 0.67
N LEU A 975 14.18 -18.93 0.26
CA LEU A 975 15.53 -19.50 0.42
C LEU A 975 15.88 -19.66 1.90
N ARG A 976 15.72 -18.60 2.70
CA ARG A 976 16.04 -18.63 4.13
C ARG A 976 15.13 -19.58 4.90
N VAL A 977 13.84 -19.59 4.54
CA VAL A 977 12.88 -20.55 5.08
C VAL A 977 13.29 -21.98 4.73
N LYS A 978 13.72 -22.23 3.48
CA LYS A 978 14.20 -23.53 3.04
C LYS A 978 15.47 -23.98 3.79
N GLU A 979 16.41 -23.05 4.02
CA GLU A 979 17.60 -23.31 4.85
C GLU A 979 17.21 -23.69 6.28
N LEU A 980 16.38 -22.89 6.94
CA LEU A 980 15.91 -23.16 8.30
C LEU A 980 15.10 -24.45 8.39
N ALA A 981 14.27 -24.73 7.39
CA ALA A 981 13.49 -25.96 7.32
C ALA A 981 14.40 -27.19 7.11
N SER A 982 15.49 -27.07 6.35
CA SER A 982 16.51 -28.12 6.19
C SER A 982 17.25 -28.38 7.50
N GLU A 983 17.66 -27.33 8.22
CA GLU A 983 18.29 -27.46 9.54
C GLU A 983 17.34 -28.09 10.57
N LEU A 984 16.07 -27.64 10.58
CA LEU A 984 15.02 -28.24 11.41
C LEU A 984 14.81 -29.73 11.10
N SER A 985 14.79 -30.09 9.81
CA SER A 985 14.65 -31.48 9.38
C SER A 985 15.82 -32.36 9.81
N ALA A 986 17.03 -31.81 9.84
CA ALA A 986 18.23 -32.51 10.31
C ALA A 986 18.20 -32.79 11.83
N LEU A 987 17.44 -32.01 12.61
CA LEU A 987 17.23 -32.23 14.04
C LEU A 987 16.16 -33.28 14.35
N ASN A 988 15.27 -33.56 13.40
CA ASN A 988 14.16 -34.49 13.60
C ASN A 988 14.58 -35.92 13.31
N ASP A 989 14.46 -36.82 14.27
CA ASP A 989 14.50 -38.27 14.04
C ASP A 989 13.29 -38.66 13.14
N ARG A 990 13.43 -39.62 12.27
CA ARG A 990 12.41 -40.06 11.27
C ARG A 990 11.03 -40.38 11.85
N ASP A 991 10.91 -40.59 13.19
CA ASP A 991 9.66 -40.88 13.90
C ASP A 991 9.21 -39.76 14.86
N ALA A 992 9.78 -38.57 14.78
CA ALA A 992 9.40 -37.43 15.64
C ALA A 992 8.03 -36.87 15.27
N GLN A 993 7.15 -36.73 16.25
CA GLN A 993 5.85 -36.09 16.09
C GLN A 993 6.06 -34.63 15.67
N VAL A 994 5.42 -34.20 14.59
CA VAL A 994 5.51 -32.83 14.08
C VAL A 994 4.87 -31.85 15.10
N MET A 995 5.66 -30.92 15.61
CA MET A 995 5.19 -29.89 16.55
C MET A 995 4.25 -28.93 15.83
N SER A 996 3.12 -28.60 16.44
CA SER A 996 2.20 -27.60 15.89
C SER A 996 2.69 -26.16 16.20
N ASP A 997 2.31 -25.19 15.36
CA ASP A 997 2.66 -23.77 15.54
C ASP A 997 2.21 -23.23 16.90
N SER A 998 1.05 -23.66 17.39
CA SER A 998 0.54 -23.27 18.70
C SER A 998 1.37 -23.83 19.86
N GLN A 999 1.94 -25.01 19.71
CA GLN A 999 2.86 -25.60 20.68
C GLN A 999 4.20 -24.86 20.65
N ALA A 1000 4.73 -24.56 19.45
CA ALA A 1000 5.96 -23.79 19.28
C ALA A 1000 5.85 -22.42 19.93
N ALA A 1001 4.78 -21.69 19.65
CA ALA A 1001 4.53 -20.36 20.23
C ALA A 1001 4.48 -20.38 21.76
N ARG A 1002 3.86 -21.42 22.39
CA ARG A 1002 3.83 -21.56 23.84
C ARG A 1002 5.23 -21.75 24.43
N ILE A 1003 6.05 -22.63 23.82
CA ILE A 1003 7.41 -22.90 24.28
C ILE A 1003 8.25 -21.63 24.19
N VAL A 1004 8.21 -20.91 23.07
CA VAL A 1004 8.94 -19.66 22.86
C VAL A 1004 8.51 -18.61 23.90
N THR A 1005 7.20 -18.46 24.13
CA THR A 1005 6.67 -17.53 25.12
C THR A 1005 7.12 -17.88 26.55
N GLN A 1006 7.05 -19.16 26.93
CA GLN A 1006 7.50 -19.63 28.25
C GLN A 1006 9.02 -19.41 28.44
N TRP A 1007 9.81 -19.67 27.40
CA TRP A 1007 11.24 -19.41 27.44
C TRP A 1007 11.58 -17.92 27.57
N ALA A 1008 10.84 -17.05 26.88
CA ALA A 1008 11.04 -15.61 26.97
C ALA A 1008 10.68 -15.03 28.37
N GLN A 1009 9.75 -15.68 29.08
CA GLN A 1009 9.31 -15.31 30.43
C GLN A 1009 10.20 -15.88 31.55
N SER A 1010 10.89 -17.00 31.30
CA SER A 1010 11.86 -17.60 32.23
C SER A 1010 13.14 -16.79 32.32
#